data_2c1981c6b0d865562f1a351a152f1207
#
_entry.id   2c1981c6b0d865562f1a351a152f1207
#
_cell.length_a   1.000
_cell.length_b   1.000
_cell.length_c   1.000
_cell.angle_alpha   90.00
_cell.angle_beta   90.00
_cell.angle_gamma   90.00
#
_symmetry.space_group_name_H-M   'P 1'
#
loop_
_entity.id
_entity.type
_entity.pdbx_description
1 polymer ?
#
loop_
_entity_poly.entity_id
_entity_poly.type
_entity_poly.pdbx_seq_one_letter_code
_entity_poly.pdbx_strand_id
1 'polypeptide(L)'
;MTRHFLGLALPALLASPATSSAAGVPRFPLPATGLALERPARAGRFFDVVGRRSAVFGYENRPLEAWVWPLKLVDDFQLAFRLKDYPLEIEAASILASISVRPEATVFTYAHAAFTVQQIVFAPVDEPGIVMLLDVRTTLPMTVTGAFRPRLRPMWPAGSMTPNLGWDEKARRYWITEESGKFAGVLGSPGARDVSVMPYQEERRDLPIRFQIEVTPEDAARAFVPIVLAGSVTGRDAAKDAYDRLLATAPALYERNVAHYKKLLGETLSVTTPDPRLDESFAWAKVGVDKGLATNPMLGTGLLAGFRSSGDSERPGFAWFFGRDALWTALALDSYGDFASARSALAFLRKYQRKDGKVPHEISQSAALLPWFTDYPYPWNSADATPLYVIAQADLFRATGDRAFLDESWDSIVRGWRFTAATDTDGNGLVENTKFGHGWVEGGALYPPHEEIYQQGVWMEACRGLSALAEAKSEAALAAEARAAAERTRAAVEKTYWLGDRSFYGYATQLRRETPAEAEPGPQRERRQKRLDALASARFVDEDTVLPAVPMWWGWLDSERAQSEVDRLGGGALATDWGQRLLSNQSELYDPLSYHYGSVWPLFTGWASMAAYRYGRPHVGYQALMANALLRSASALGYVTELLSGDFQSAFGRSSHHQVWSEAMVATPVVRGLLGLSVEDGGRTLRFAPQLPANWDRVSATRVPVAGGPVEVTLVRGAGRLSVTVARPSGGGSPLKIVLAPAFPLDARVHSVSAGPLQVTRLGDVQRAEATLELTAARTEVVFAYDEGTDVYVRHEPAAAGAESTGIRILRCRAEGRVLRLTLEGRGGRTYVLHLRTPRIPASAPGATVRRSGRDFEVEVRFEGEGFVRREIVIPLG
;
A
#
# COMPACT_ATOMS: atom_id res chain seq x y z
N MET A 1 -26.76 -24.57 -82.83
CA MET A 1 -25.48 -23.90 -82.62
C MET A 1 -25.07 -24.13 -81.18
N THR A 2 -24.27 -25.12 -80.98
CA THR A 2 -23.79 -25.67 -79.74
C THR A 2 -22.54 -24.94 -79.28
N ARG A 3 -22.50 -24.44 -78.07
CA ARG A 3 -21.22 -24.00 -77.42
C ARG A 3 -21.01 -24.82 -76.16
N HIS A 4 -19.90 -25.61 -76.24
CA HIS A 4 -19.36 -26.36 -75.10
C HIS A 4 -18.65 -25.41 -74.13
N PHE A 5 -18.94 -25.55 -72.84
CA PHE A 5 -18.06 -25.03 -71.81
C PHE A 5 -17.31 -26.18 -71.16
N LEU A 6 -16.00 -26.13 -71.26
CA LEU A 6 -15.06 -26.98 -70.53
C LEU A 6 -14.98 -26.48 -69.09
N GLY A 7 -15.38 -27.30 -68.16
CA GLY A 7 -15.14 -27.11 -66.76
C GLY A 7 -13.77 -27.62 -66.37
N LEU A 8 -12.87 -26.72 -65.88
CA LEU A 8 -11.63 -27.09 -65.23
C LEU A 8 -11.93 -27.44 -63.78
N ALA A 9 -11.78 -28.71 -63.40
CA ALA A 9 -11.81 -29.18 -62.06
C ALA A 9 -10.43 -28.91 -61.40
N LEU A 10 -10.37 -28.01 -60.40
CA LEU A 10 -9.25 -27.93 -59.47
C LEU A 10 -9.33 -29.10 -58.48
N PRO A 11 -8.20 -29.79 -58.19
CA PRO A 11 -8.20 -30.75 -57.11
C PRO A 11 -8.21 -30.04 -55.75
N ALA A 12 -9.25 -30.29 -54.96
CA ALA A 12 -9.31 -29.91 -53.53
C ALA A 12 -8.21 -30.66 -52.78
N LEU A 13 -7.19 -29.95 -52.36
CA LEU A 13 -6.24 -30.42 -51.35
C LEU A 13 -7.03 -30.64 -50.06
N LEU A 14 -7.33 -31.88 -49.76
CA LEU A 14 -7.75 -32.34 -48.43
C LEU A 14 -6.58 -32.08 -47.49
N ALA A 15 -6.64 -30.96 -46.78
CA ALA A 15 -5.83 -30.74 -45.60
C ALA A 15 -6.26 -31.78 -44.56
N SER A 16 -5.44 -32.78 -44.33
CA SER A 16 -5.56 -33.69 -43.19
C SER A 16 -5.63 -32.87 -41.93
N PRO A 17 -6.58 -33.14 -41.01
CA PRO A 17 -6.56 -32.49 -39.71
C PRO A 17 -5.26 -32.91 -39.04
N ALA A 18 -4.37 -31.97 -38.84
CA ALA A 18 -3.22 -32.14 -37.97
C ALA A 18 -3.73 -32.59 -36.61
N THR A 19 -3.46 -33.83 -36.25
CA THR A 19 -3.65 -34.37 -34.90
C THR A 19 -2.76 -33.58 -33.99
N SER A 20 -3.31 -32.50 -33.40
CA SER A 20 -2.68 -31.73 -32.36
C SER A 20 -2.66 -32.58 -31.10
N SER A 21 -1.63 -33.39 -30.94
CA SER A 21 -1.22 -33.91 -29.66
C SER A 21 -0.23 -32.92 -29.03
N ALA A 22 -0.63 -31.70 -28.77
CA ALA A 22 0.22 -30.81 -28.01
C ALA A 22 -0.16 -30.95 -26.51
N ALA A 23 0.61 -31.78 -25.81
CA ALA A 23 0.56 -31.89 -24.33
C ALA A 23 1.02 -30.60 -23.62
N GLY A 24 1.27 -29.52 -24.35
CA GLY A 24 1.81 -28.25 -23.85
C GLY A 24 1.21 -27.01 -24.50
N VAL A 25 1.49 -25.85 -23.92
CA VAL A 25 1.23 -24.54 -24.53
C VAL A 25 2.40 -24.22 -25.45
N PRO A 26 2.19 -24.01 -26.76
CA PRO A 26 3.28 -23.64 -27.67
C PRO A 26 4.08 -22.44 -27.13
N ARG A 27 5.40 -22.46 -27.35
CA ARG A 27 6.23 -21.33 -26.92
C ARG A 27 5.78 -20.04 -27.60
N PHE A 28 5.69 -19.00 -26.80
CA PHE A 28 5.35 -17.64 -27.23
C PHE A 28 6.29 -16.64 -26.55
N PRO A 29 6.49 -15.45 -27.14
CA PRO A 29 7.22 -14.39 -26.46
C PRO A 29 6.58 -14.06 -25.10
N LEU A 30 7.40 -13.85 -24.10
CA LEU A 30 6.97 -13.39 -22.78
C LEU A 30 7.30 -11.89 -22.66
N PRO A 31 6.43 -10.99 -23.16
CA PRO A 31 6.62 -9.56 -22.98
C PRO A 31 6.66 -9.22 -21.51
N ALA A 32 7.25 -8.08 -21.16
CA ALA A 32 7.34 -7.59 -19.79
C ALA A 32 6.85 -6.15 -19.67
N THR A 33 6.39 -5.79 -18.48
CA THR A 33 6.07 -4.39 -18.14
C THR A 33 7.31 -3.51 -18.08
N GLY A 34 8.48 -4.09 -17.82
CA GLY A 34 9.73 -3.38 -17.58
C GLY A 34 10.02 -3.15 -16.09
N LEU A 35 9.06 -3.39 -15.19
CA LEU A 35 9.24 -3.36 -13.76
C LEU A 35 9.47 -4.80 -13.24
N ALA A 36 10.59 -5.05 -12.59
CA ALA A 36 10.95 -6.35 -12.06
C ALA A 36 11.89 -6.23 -10.87
N LEU A 37 11.71 -7.11 -9.89
CA LEU A 37 12.65 -7.30 -8.79
C LEU A 37 13.10 -8.76 -8.80
N GLU A 38 14.39 -8.98 -8.76
CA GLU A 38 14.98 -10.31 -8.79
C GLU A 38 16.08 -10.45 -7.74
N ARG A 39 16.13 -11.61 -7.11
CA ARG A 39 17.21 -11.97 -6.16
C ARG A 39 17.34 -13.49 -6.00
N PRO A 40 18.44 -13.97 -5.44
CA PRO A 40 18.53 -15.35 -4.95
C PRO A 40 17.38 -15.66 -4.00
N ALA A 41 16.85 -16.88 -4.06
CA ALA A 41 15.77 -17.34 -3.19
C ALA A 41 16.19 -17.29 -1.71
N ARG A 42 15.24 -16.98 -0.84
CA ARG A 42 15.42 -16.89 0.61
C ARG A 42 14.33 -17.67 1.32
N ALA A 43 14.69 -18.73 2.01
CA ALA A 43 13.76 -19.57 2.73
C ALA A 43 12.85 -18.75 3.66
N GLY A 44 11.55 -19.05 3.64
CA GLY A 44 10.57 -18.45 4.52
C GLY A 44 10.19 -17.00 4.16
N ARG A 45 10.62 -16.46 3.01
CA ARG A 45 10.10 -15.18 2.51
C ARG A 45 8.80 -15.39 1.76
N PHE A 46 7.83 -14.55 2.06
CA PHE A 46 6.51 -14.60 1.44
C PHE A 46 6.55 -14.12 -0.01
N PHE A 47 5.70 -14.71 -0.84
CA PHE A 47 5.34 -14.21 -2.16
C PHE A 47 3.84 -14.36 -2.39
N ASP A 48 3.30 -13.53 -3.25
CA ASP A 48 1.97 -13.69 -3.80
C ASP A 48 1.95 -13.56 -5.33
N VAL A 49 0.90 -14.09 -5.92
CA VAL A 49 0.54 -13.87 -7.33
C VAL A 49 -0.96 -13.60 -7.35
N VAL A 50 -1.36 -12.35 -7.52
CA VAL A 50 -2.73 -11.91 -7.33
C VAL A 50 -3.31 -11.34 -8.61
N GLY A 51 -4.47 -11.83 -9.00
CA GLY A 51 -5.42 -11.24 -9.94
C GLY A 51 -6.71 -10.82 -9.21
N ARG A 52 -7.65 -10.22 -9.91
CA ARG A 52 -8.90 -9.77 -9.27
C ARG A 52 -9.79 -10.89 -8.78
N ARG A 53 -9.69 -12.09 -9.36
CA ARG A 53 -10.58 -13.21 -9.05
C ARG A 53 -9.88 -14.42 -8.44
N SER A 54 -8.56 -14.40 -8.38
CA SER A 54 -7.77 -15.54 -7.91
C SER A 54 -6.43 -15.08 -7.34
N ALA A 55 -5.84 -15.93 -6.49
CA ALA A 55 -4.54 -15.67 -5.90
C ALA A 55 -3.79 -16.96 -5.57
N VAL A 56 -2.45 -16.86 -5.57
CA VAL A 56 -1.52 -17.85 -5.02
C VAL A 56 -0.75 -17.20 -3.89
N PHE A 57 -0.64 -17.89 -2.77
CA PHE A 57 0.16 -17.48 -1.63
C PHE A 57 1.13 -18.58 -1.22
N GLY A 58 2.31 -18.18 -0.78
CA GLY A 58 3.29 -19.12 -0.28
C GLY A 58 4.52 -18.46 0.31
N TYR A 59 5.42 -19.30 0.76
CA TYR A 59 6.76 -18.90 1.16
C TYR A 59 7.78 -19.55 0.24
N GLU A 60 8.83 -18.82 -0.12
CA GLU A 60 9.91 -19.36 -0.95
C GLU A 60 10.44 -20.67 -0.32
N ASN A 61 10.69 -21.65 -1.15
CA ASN A 61 11.07 -23.03 -0.79
C ASN A 61 10.07 -23.80 0.09
N ARG A 62 8.77 -23.44 0.04
CA ARG A 62 7.69 -24.20 0.68
C ARG A 62 6.55 -24.42 -0.30
N PRO A 63 5.66 -25.40 -0.02
CA PRO A 63 4.42 -25.55 -0.77
C PRO A 63 3.59 -24.28 -0.79
N LEU A 64 2.80 -24.09 -1.83
CA LEU A 64 1.91 -22.93 -2.00
C LEU A 64 0.43 -23.33 -1.88
N GLU A 65 -0.41 -22.32 -1.65
CA GLU A 65 -1.88 -22.44 -1.66
C GLU A 65 -2.48 -21.60 -2.78
N ALA A 66 -3.64 -22.03 -3.29
CA ALA A 66 -4.33 -21.35 -4.38
C ALA A 66 -5.81 -21.10 -4.08
N TRP A 67 -6.23 -19.87 -4.39
CA TRP A 67 -7.55 -19.34 -4.17
C TRP A 67 -8.22 -18.92 -5.48
N VAL A 68 -9.52 -19.18 -5.59
CA VAL A 68 -10.42 -18.50 -6.52
C VAL A 68 -11.57 -17.96 -5.69
N TRP A 69 -11.64 -16.64 -5.57
CA TRP A 69 -12.50 -15.99 -4.59
C TRP A 69 -13.95 -16.45 -4.66
N PRO A 70 -14.57 -16.79 -3.51
CA PRO A 70 -14.03 -16.78 -2.15
C PRO A 70 -13.45 -18.11 -1.67
N LEU A 71 -13.07 -19.04 -2.56
CA LEU A 71 -12.75 -20.43 -2.26
C LEU A 71 -11.24 -20.68 -2.25
N LYS A 72 -10.73 -21.29 -1.18
CA LYS A 72 -9.43 -21.99 -1.18
C LYS A 72 -9.59 -23.32 -1.88
N LEU A 73 -8.95 -23.52 -3.02
CA LEU A 73 -9.14 -24.70 -3.82
C LEU A 73 -8.12 -25.80 -3.49
N VAL A 74 -6.86 -25.43 -3.32
CA VAL A 74 -5.77 -26.36 -3.01
C VAL A 74 -4.84 -25.78 -1.97
N ASP A 75 -4.19 -26.69 -1.30
CA ASP A 75 -3.13 -26.46 -0.33
C ASP A 75 -1.93 -27.36 -0.64
N ASP A 76 -0.78 -27.06 -0.07
CA ASP A 76 0.44 -27.84 -0.20
C ASP A 76 0.82 -28.18 -1.65
N PHE A 77 0.54 -27.27 -2.61
CA PHE A 77 0.97 -27.51 -3.98
C PHE A 77 2.48 -27.36 -4.10
N GLN A 78 3.12 -28.40 -4.63
CA GLN A 78 4.56 -28.46 -4.80
C GLN A 78 4.95 -29.23 -6.05
N LEU A 79 6.16 -28.99 -6.54
CA LEU A 79 6.76 -29.68 -7.68
C LEU A 79 7.95 -30.53 -7.23
N ALA A 80 8.17 -31.63 -7.98
CA ALA A 80 9.39 -32.40 -7.91
C ALA A 80 9.81 -32.85 -9.32
N PHE A 81 11.07 -33.15 -9.48
CA PHE A 81 11.68 -33.48 -10.76
C PHE A 81 12.45 -34.78 -10.67
N ARG A 82 12.36 -35.63 -11.69
CA ARG A 82 13.14 -36.85 -11.80
C ARG A 82 13.68 -36.99 -13.22
N LEU A 83 14.98 -37.11 -13.36
CA LEU A 83 15.60 -37.41 -14.66
C LEU A 83 15.41 -38.89 -15.01
N LYS A 84 15.31 -39.20 -16.29
CA LYS A 84 15.29 -40.57 -16.77
C LYS A 84 16.54 -41.30 -16.25
N ASP A 85 16.34 -42.50 -15.77
CA ASP A 85 17.38 -43.41 -15.23
C ASP A 85 18.02 -42.87 -13.92
N TYR A 86 17.51 -41.79 -13.32
CA TYR A 86 17.92 -41.33 -12.03
C TYR A 86 16.93 -41.83 -10.95
N PRO A 87 17.42 -42.51 -9.89
CA PRO A 87 16.54 -43.23 -8.96
C PRO A 87 15.78 -42.30 -8.01
N LEU A 88 16.27 -41.06 -7.80
CA LEU A 88 15.72 -40.17 -6.80
C LEU A 88 14.87 -39.05 -7.45
N GLU A 89 13.76 -38.77 -6.82
CA GLU A 89 12.97 -37.54 -7.08
C GLU A 89 13.63 -36.36 -6.36
N ILE A 90 13.78 -35.24 -7.05
CA ILE A 90 14.40 -34.01 -6.56
C ILE A 90 13.28 -33.03 -6.27
N GLU A 91 13.06 -32.70 -5.01
CA GLU A 91 12.09 -31.67 -4.61
C GLU A 91 12.48 -30.31 -5.19
N ALA A 92 11.57 -29.63 -5.85
CA ALA A 92 11.81 -28.32 -6.46
C ALA A 92 12.29 -27.30 -5.40
N ALA A 93 11.72 -27.34 -4.21
CA ALA A 93 12.11 -26.45 -3.10
C ALA A 93 13.59 -26.56 -2.70
N SER A 94 14.21 -27.74 -2.88
CA SER A 94 15.63 -27.99 -2.52
C SER A 94 16.61 -27.36 -3.52
N ILE A 95 16.17 -27.07 -4.75
CA ILE A 95 16.99 -26.52 -5.84
C ILE A 95 16.47 -25.15 -6.34
N LEU A 96 15.64 -24.48 -5.54
CA LEU A 96 15.18 -23.13 -5.86
C LEU A 96 16.34 -22.13 -5.77
N ALA A 97 16.76 -21.59 -6.91
CA ALA A 97 17.92 -20.70 -7.03
C ALA A 97 17.54 -19.24 -6.91
N SER A 98 16.51 -18.79 -7.61
CA SER A 98 16.10 -17.38 -7.60
C SER A 98 14.60 -17.21 -7.76
N ILE A 99 14.14 -16.02 -7.37
CA ILE A 99 12.78 -15.52 -7.59
C ILE A 99 12.85 -14.19 -8.35
N SER A 100 12.00 -14.03 -9.36
CA SER A 100 11.77 -12.78 -10.08
C SER A 100 10.30 -12.40 -9.97
N VAL A 101 10.00 -11.31 -9.27
CA VAL A 101 8.64 -10.78 -9.11
C VAL A 101 8.44 -9.64 -10.11
N ARG A 102 7.38 -9.74 -10.89
CA ARG A 102 6.96 -8.76 -11.90
C ARG A 102 5.48 -8.44 -11.66
N PRO A 103 4.99 -7.30 -12.10
CA PRO A 103 3.55 -7.01 -11.99
C PRO A 103 2.68 -8.11 -12.62
N GLU A 104 3.07 -8.59 -13.79
CA GLU A 104 2.34 -9.57 -14.60
C GLU A 104 2.49 -11.03 -14.17
N ALA A 105 3.59 -11.41 -13.49
CA ALA A 105 3.88 -12.79 -13.10
C ALA A 105 5.01 -12.89 -12.08
N THR A 106 5.06 -13.98 -11.32
CA THR A 106 6.23 -14.36 -10.51
C THR A 106 6.91 -15.58 -11.14
N VAL A 107 8.24 -15.53 -11.23
CA VAL A 107 9.05 -16.57 -11.85
C VAL A 107 9.98 -17.18 -10.81
N PHE A 108 9.87 -18.48 -10.61
CA PHE A 108 10.78 -19.28 -9.78
C PHE A 108 11.75 -20.02 -10.69
N THR A 109 13.04 -19.91 -10.42
CA THR A 109 14.09 -20.62 -11.18
C THR A 109 14.67 -21.75 -10.34
N TYR A 110 14.44 -22.97 -10.76
CA TYR A 110 15.00 -24.17 -10.19
C TYR A 110 16.23 -24.58 -11.00
N ALA A 111 17.38 -24.73 -10.37
CA ALA A 111 18.65 -25.03 -11.04
C ALA A 111 19.29 -26.29 -10.52
N HIS A 112 19.51 -27.24 -11.40
CA HIS A 112 20.23 -28.49 -11.18
C HIS A 112 21.33 -28.63 -12.23
N ALA A 113 22.37 -29.42 -11.95
CA ALA A 113 23.49 -29.61 -12.88
C ALA A 113 23.06 -30.09 -14.28
N ALA A 114 21.98 -30.86 -14.40
CA ALA A 114 21.52 -31.46 -15.66
C ALA A 114 20.28 -30.79 -16.27
N PHE A 115 19.60 -29.88 -15.57
CA PHE A 115 18.41 -29.18 -16.06
C PHE A 115 18.18 -27.86 -15.35
N THR A 116 17.40 -27.00 -15.99
CA THR A 116 16.84 -25.79 -15.37
C THR A 116 15.35 -25.75 -15.68
N VAL A 117 14.54 -25.42 -14.67
CA VAL A 117 13.10 -25.19 -14.84
C VAL A 117 12.76 -23.79 -14.35
N GLN A 118 12.11 -22.99 -15.18
CA GLN A 118 11.48 -21.74 -14.76
C GLN A 118 9.98 -21.96 -14.63
N GLN A 119 9.44 -21.82 -13.43
CA GLN A 119 8.01 -21.85 -13.18
C GLN A 119 7.48 -20.42 -13.22
N ILE A 120 6.76 -20.08 -14.27
CA ILE A 120 6.12 -18.79 -14.50
C ILE A 120 4.69 -18.89 -14.00
N VAL A 121 4.39 -18.23 -12.87
CA VAL A 121 3.07 -18.26 -12.24
C VAL A 121 2.39 -16.93 -12.47
N PHE A 122 1.18 -16.94 -13.02
CA PHE A 122 0.37 -15.74 -13.15
C PHE A 122 -1.13 -16.02 -12.89
N ALA A 123 -1.76 -15.07 -12.24
CA ALA A 123 -3.20 -14.99 -12.09
C ALA A 123 -3.69 -13.96 -13.13
N PRO A 124 -4.46 -14.37 -14.15
CA PRO A 124 -5.02 -13.41 -15.10
C PRO A 124 -5.90 -12.38 -14.38
N VAL A 125 -5.83 -11.12 -14.81
CA VAL A 125 -6.47 -10.02 -14.08
C VAL A 125 -7.95 -10.31 -13.80
N ASP A 126 -8.71 -10.79 -14.80
CA ASP A 126 -10.17 -10.91 -14.70
C ASP A 126 -10.72 -12.35 -14.75
N GLU A 127 -9.85 -13.37 -14.83
CA GLU A 127 -10.29 -14.77 -14.92
C GLU A 127 -10.25 -15.51 -13.57
N PRO A 128 -11.17 -16.46 -13.33
CA PRO A 128 -11.24 -17.19 -12.06
C PRO A 128 -10.27 -18.40 -12.06
N GLY A 129 -8.97 -18.14 -12.09
CA GLY A 129 -7.99 -19.20 -12.04
C GLY A 129 -6.55 -18.73 -12.17
N ILE A 130 -5.66 -19.70 -12.23
CA ILE A 130 -4.21 -19.53 -12.19
C ILE A 130 -3.58 -20.36 -13.28
N VAL A 131 -2.59 -19.80 -13.94
CA VAL A 131 -1.78 -20.50 -14.95
C VAL A 131 -0.33 -20.56 -14.48
N MET A 132 0.23 -21.76 -14.46
CA MET A 132 1.65 -22.02 -14.24
C MET A 132 2.21 -22.57 -15.54
N LEU A 133 3.23 -21.93 -16.10
CA LEU A 133 3.95 -22.38 -17.26
C LEU A 133 5.36 -22.79 -16.84
N LEU A 134 5.73 -24.06 -17.10
CA LEU A 134 7.09 -24.52 -16.83
C LEU A 134 7.91 -24.40 -18.13
N ASP A 135 8.91 -23.54 -18.13
CA ASP A 135 9.96 -23.48 -19.13
C ASP A 135 11.06 -24.44 -18.74
N VAL A 136 11.04 -25.63 -19.33
CA VAL A 136 11.97 -26.70 -19.03
C VAL A 136 13.15 -26.67 -20.01
N ARG A 137 14.36 -26.74 -19.50
CA ARG A 137 15.59 -26.89 -20.26
C ARG A 137 16.33 -28.12 -19.72
N THR A 138 16.34 -29.16 -20.51
CA THR A 138 16.94 -30.44 -20.15
C THR A 138 17.61 -31.09 -21.37
N THR A 139 18.63 -31.90 -21.11
CA THR A 139 19.30 -32.71 -22.12
C THR A 139 18.85 -34.18 -22.11
N LEU A 140 18.12 -34.57 -21.08
CA LEU A 140 17.57 -35.92 -20.89
C LEU A 140 16.06 -35.83 -20.66
N PRO A 141 15.31 -36.86 -21.02
CA PRO A 141 13.91 -36.94 -20.62
C PRO A 141 13.78 -36.84 -19.11
N MET A 142 12.74 -36.14 -18.64
CA MET A 142 12.47 -35.98 -17.21
C MET A 142 10.98 -36.09 -16.92
N THR A 143 10.68 -36.46 -15.68
CA THR A 143 9.33 -36.43 -15.11
C THR A 143 9.17 -35.22 -14.22
N VAL A 144 8.12 -34.45 -14.42
CA VAL A 144 7.66 -33.41 -13.49
C VAL A 144 6.51 -33.98 -12.70
N THR A 145 6.67 -34.06 -11.37
CA THR A 145 5.61 -34.47 -10.43
C THR A 145 4.97 -33.23 -9.84
N GLY A 146 3.65 -33.08 -9.96
CA GLY A 146 2.84 -32.13 -9.21
C GLY A 146 2.14 -32.83 -8.06
N ALA A 147 2.21 -32.28 -6.85
CA ALA A 147 1.49 -32.79 -5.70
C ALA A 147 0.71 -31.65 -5.01
N PHE A 148 -0.48 -31.96 -4.48
CA PHE A 148 -1.32 -30.99 -3.79
C PHE A 148 -2.31 -31.65 -2.84
N ARG A 149 -2.88 -30.88 -1.92
CA ARG A 149 -4.04 -31.29 -1.11
C ARG A 149 -5.29 -30.58 -1.62
N PRO A 150 -6.35 -31.30 -2.03
CA PRO A 150 -7.61 -30.69 -2.41
C PRO A 150 -8.27 -30.09 -1.17
N ARG A 151 -8.81 -28.87 -1.32
CA ARG A 151 -9.56 -28.16 -0.27
C ARG A 151 -10.97 -27.88 -0.75
N LEU A 152 -11.39 -26.82 -1.10
CA LEU A 152 -12.73 -26.29 -1.40
C LEU A 152 -13.34 -25.65 -0.15
N ARG A 153 -12.57 -24.77 0.47
CA ARG A 153 -13.01 -24.07 1.67
C ARG A 153 -13.38 -22.64 1.34
N PRO A 154 -14.60 -22.21 1.66
CA PRO A 154 -14.92 -20.79 1.64
C PRO A 154 -14.07 -20.03 2.65
N MET A 155 -13.81 -18.77 2.34
CA MET A 155 -13.12 -17.90 3.28
C MET A 155 -13.88 -17.80 4.61
N TRP A 156 -13.13 -17.65 5.70
CA TRP A 156 -13.69 -17.39 7.03
C TRP A 156 -14.78 -16.30 6.98
N PRO A 157 -15.86 -16.40 7.74
CA PRO A 157 -16.19 -17.43 8.74
C PRO A 157 -17.12 -18.53 8.22
N ALA A 158 -17.25 -18.71 6.92
CA ALA A 158 -18.07 -19.80 6.40
C ALA A 158 -17.49 -21.15 6.80
N GLY A 159 -18.34 -22.12 7.03
CA GLY A 159 -17.93 -23.46 7.46
C GLY A 159 -17.10 -24.20 6.41
N SER A 160 -16.23 -25.10 6.86
CA SER A 160 -15.49 -25.98 5.96
C SER A 160 -16.42 -27.00 5.29
N MET A 161 -16.10 -27.34 4.05
CA MET A 161 -16.79 -28.37 3.26
C MET A 161 -15.87 -29.58 3.08
N THR A 162 -16.46 -30.75 2.95
CA THR A 162 -15.70 -31.96 2.58
C THR A 162 -15.58 -32.00 1.06
N PRO A 163 -14.36 -31.94 0.51
CA PRO A 163 -14.17 -32.01 -0.94
C PRO A 163 -14.40 -33.45 -1.45
N ASN A 164 -15.14 -33.58 -2.54
CA ASN A 164 -15.14 -34.75 -3.40
C ASN A 164 -14.16 -34.54 -4.54
N LEU A 165 -13.30 -35.52 -4.78
CA LEU A 165 -12.29 -35.46 -5.84
C LEU A 165 -12.57 -36.55 -6.89
N GLY A 166 -12.41 -36.18 -8.14
CA GLY A 166 -12.39 -37.15 -9.24
C GLY A 166 -11.44 -36.75 -10.33
N TRP A 167 -11.13 -37.72 -11.19
CA TRP A 167 -10.27 -37.55 -12.33
C TRP A 167 -11.01 -37.67 -13.66
N ASP A 168 -10.75 -36.74 -14.56
CA ASP A 168 -11.22 -36.79 -15.94
C ASP A 168 -10.08 -37.27 -16.85
N GLU A 169 -10.12 -38.56 -17.17
CA GLU A 169 -9.05 -39.22 -17.96
C GLU A 169 -8.88 -38.61 -19.36
N LYS A 170 -9.96 -38.16 -19.97
CA LYS A 170 -9.93 -37.58 -21.32
C LYS A 170 -9.31 -36.17 -21.30
N ALA A 171 -9.70 -35.36 -20.33
CA ALA A 171 -9.27 -33.96 -20.23
C ALA A 171 -7.97 -33.81 -19.37
N ARG A 172 -7.47 -34.92 -18.77
CA ARG A 172 -6.24 -34.94 -17.96
C ARG A 172 -6.26 -33.91 -16.81
N ARG A 173 -7.38 -33.89 -16.05
CA ARG A 173 -7.58 -32.93 -14.96
C ARG A 173 -8.38 -33.52 -13.81
N TYR A 174 -8.05 -33.06 -12.59
CA TYR A 174 -8.87 -33.30 -11.42
C TYR A 174 -10.03 -32.31 -11.40
N TRP A 175 -11.16 -32.76 -10.88
CA TRP A 175 -12.24 -31.90 -10.44
C TRP A 175 -12.43 -32.06 -8.93
N ILE A 176 -12.71 -30.94 -8.24
CA ILE A 176 -12.97 -30.86 -6.81
C ILE A 176 -14.36 -30.26 -6.66
N THR A 177 -15.27 -30.92 -5.95
CA THR A 177 -16.64 -30.43 -5.69
C THR A 177 -17.01 -30.69 -4.25
N GLU A 178 -18.11 -30.17 -3.81
CA GLU A 178 -18.75 -30.50 -2.54
C GLU A 178 -20.12 -31.14 -2.78
N GLU A 179 -20.80 -31.57 -1.71
CA GLU A 179 -22.04 -32.35 -1.79
C GLU A 179 -23.16 -31.66 -2.60
N SER A 180 -23.32 -30.33 -2.47
CA SER A 180 -24.36 -29.61 -3.23
C SER A 180 -23.99 -29.42 -4.70
N GLY A 181 -22.72 -29.62 -5.07
CA GLY A 181 -22.21 -29.40 -6.43
C GLY A 181 -22.18 -27.93 -6.86
N LYS A 182 -22.47 -27.00 -5.97
CA LYS A 182 -22.50 -25.57 -6.25
C LYS A 182 -21.09 -24.96 -6.39
N PHE A 183 -20.17 -25.43 -5.56
CA PHE A 183 -18.79 -24.95 -5.57
C PHE A 183 -17.88 -25.99 -6.23
N ALA A 184 -16.96 -25.52 -7.08
CA ALA A 184 -16.06 -26.42 -7.78
C ALA A 184 -14.70 -25.83 -8.04
N GLY A 185 -13.69 -26.70 -8.05
CA GLY A 185 -12.33 -26.44 -8.53
C GLY A 185 -11.95 -27.45 -9.61
N VAL A 186 -11.04 -27.05 -10.48
CA VAL A 186 -10.42 -27.92 -11.49
C VAL A 186 -8.93 -27.65 -11.48
N LEU A 187 -8.10 -28.72 -11.43
CA LEU A 187 -6.64 -28.63 -11.54
C LEU A 187 -6.13 -29.73 -12.46
N GLY A 188 -5.23 -29.39 -13.38
CA GLY A 188 -4.67 -30.38 -14.29
C GLY A 188 -3.62 -29.84 -15.23
N SER A 189 -3.17 -30.75 -16.10
CA SER A 189 -2.27 -30.51 -17.21
C SER A 189 -2.58 -31.45 -18.35
N PRO A 190 -2.57 -31.02 -19.61
CA PRO A 190 -2.81 -31.93 -20.75
C PRO A 190 -1.84 -33.12 -20.83
N GLY A 191 -0.63 -32.96 -20.27
CA GLY A 191 0.39 -34.01 -20.20
C GLY A 191 0.30 -34.91 -18.96
N ALA A 192 -0.66 -34.69 -18.07
CA ALA A 192 -0.74 -35.42 -16.80
C ALA A 192 -1.03 -36.91 -17.01
N ARG A 193 -0.28 -37.74 -16.28
CA ARG A 193 -0.35 -39.21 -16.25
C ARG A 193 -0.06 -39.69 -14.82
N ASP A 194 -0.14 -40.97 -14.59
CA ASP A 194 0.19 -41.63 -13.32
C ASP A 194 -0.42 -40.91 -12.12
N VAL A 195 -1.71 -40.63 -12.23
CA VAL A 195 -2.47 -39.87 -11.26
C VAL A 195 -2.81 -40.71 -10.03
N SER A 196 -2.71 -40.17 -8.85
CA SER A 196 -3.29 -40.79 -7.67
C SER A 196 -4.79 -40.50 -7.61
N VAL A 197 -5.53 -41.54 -7.27
CA VAL A 197 -6.97 -41.45 -6.98
C VAL A 197 -7.12 -41.61 -5.49
N MET A 198 -8.03 -40.83 -4.88
CA MET A 198 -8.29 -41.01 -3.46
C MET A 198 -8.89 -42.38 -3.20
N PRO A 199 -8.23 -43.25 -2.37
CA PRO A 199 -8.86 -44.47 -1.94
C PRO A 199 -10.07 -44.17 -1.06
N TYR A 200 -10.99 -45.13 -0.96
CA TYR A 200 -12.09 -45.02 -0.02
C TYR A 200 -11.51 -44.92 1.41
N GLN A 201 -11.80 -43.78 2.07
CA GLN A 201 -11.35 -43.49 3.43
C GLN A 201 -12.44 -42.73 4.18
N GLU A 202 -12.49 -42.97 5.49
CA GLU A 202 -13.35 -42.19 6.40
C GLU A 202 -12.82 -40.75 6.59
N GLU A 203 -11.49 -40.56 6.58
CA GLU A 203 -10.82 -39.25 6.62
C GLU A 203 -9.98 -39.04 5.37
N ARG A 204 -10.45 -38.14 4.49
CA ARG A 204 -9.81 -37.88 3.17
C ARG A 204 -8.80 -36.74 3.17
N ARG A 205 -8.59 -36.05 4.29
CA ARG A 205 -7.89 -34.74 4.34
C ARG A 205 -6.39 -34.81 4.18
N ASP A 206 -5.76 -35.96 4.47
CA ASP A 206 -4.32 -36.01 4.69
C ASP A 206 -3.51 -36.66 3.57
N LEU A 207 -4.16 -37.09 2.50
CA LEU A 207 -3.46 -37.68 1.37
C LEU A 207 -3.09 -36.65 0.33
N PRO A 208 -1.79 -36.48 0.01
CA PRO A 208 -1.39 -35.69 -1.15
C PRO A 208 -1.83 -36.38 -2.45
N ILE A 209 -2.48 -35.63 -3.30
CA ILE A 209 -2.81 -36.05 -4.67
C ILE A 209 -1.60 -35.76 -5.55
N ARG A 210 -1.23 -36.70 -6.40
CA ARG A 210 -0.08 -36.59 -7.31
C ARG A 210 -0.46 -36.88 -8.73
N PHE A 211 0.21 -36.21 -9.65
CA PHE A 211 0.20 -36.48 -11.08
C PHE A 211 1.61 -36.29 -11.64
N GLN A 212 1.93 -37.01 -12.71
CA GLN A 212 3.23 -36.92 -13.38
C GLN A 212 3.07 -36.42 -14.82
N ILE A 213 4.06 -35.70 -15.30
CA ILE A 213 4.13 -35.20 -16.67
C ILE A 213 5.51 -35.59 -17.21
N GLU A 214 5.53 -36.42 -18.26
CA GLU A 214 6.75 -36.76 -18.96
C GLU A 214 7.13 -35.64 -19.93
N VAL A 215 8.39 -35.18 -19.89
CA VAL A 215 8.92 -34.12 -20.71
C VAL A 215 10.19 -34.58 -21.40
N THR A 216 10.16 -34.66 -22.73
CA THR A 216 11.37 -34.89 -23.53
C THR A 216 12.08 -33.59 -23.85
N PRO A 217 13.39 -33.59 -24.18
CA PRO A 217 14.09 -32.40 -24.64
C PRO A 217 13.41 -31.74 -25.86
N GLU A 218 12.83 -32.55 -26.78
CA GLU A 218 12.11 -32.09 -27.96
C GLU A 218 10.80 -31.38 -27.58
N ASP A 219 10.01 -31.93 -26.64
CA ASP A 219 8.79 -31.31 -26.17
C ASP A 219 9.10 -30.00 -25.45
N ALA A 220 10.11 -30.01 -24.59
CA ALA A 220 10.59 -28.85 -23.86
C ALA A 220 11.05 -27.70 -24.80
N ALA A 221 11.65 -28.05 -25.95
CA ALA A 221 12.07 -27.05 -26.94
C ALA A 221 10.87 -26.37 -27.66
N ARG A 222 9.72 -27.06 -27.76
CA ARG A 222 8.56 -26.60 -28.55
C ARG A 222 7.48 -25.91 -27.70
N ALA A 223 7.32 -26.30 -26.44
CA ALA A 223 6.20 -25.87 -25.62
C ALA A 223 6.60 -25.66 -24.15
N PHE A 224 5.83 -24.82 -23.46
CA PHE A 224 5.76 -24.80 -22.01
C PHE A 224 4.91 -25.97 -21.53
N VAL A 225 5.25 -26.52 -20.34
CA VAL A 225 4.40 -27.49 -19.66
C VAL A 225 3.40 -26.69 -18.80
N PRO A 226 2.10 -26.67 -19.13
CA PRO A 226 1.12 -25.94 -18.36
C PRO A 226 0.59 -26.77 -17.18
N ILE A 227 0.38 -26.09 -16.06
CA ILE A 227 -0.46 -26.55 -14.95
C ILE A 227 -1.47 -25.44 -14.71
N VAL A 228 -2.76 -25.77 -14.83
CA VAL A 228 -3.83 -24.78 -14.73
C VAL A 228 -4.77 -25.13 -13.60
N LEU A 229 -5.19 -24.11 -12.87
CA LEU A 229 -6.19 -24.21 -11.82
C LEU A 229 -7.31 -23.21 -12.09
N ALA A 230 -8.56 -23.64 -11.98
CA ALA A 230 -9.76 -22.80 -12.12
C ALA A 230 -10.77 -23.12 -11.03
N GLY A 231 -11.65 -22.16 -10.73
CA GLY A 231 -12.71 -22.36 -9.75
C GLY A 231 -14.02 -21.68 -10.14
N SER A 232 -15.11 -22.11 -9.50
CA SER A 232 -16.44 -21.57 -9.72
C SER A 232 -17.31 -21.70 -8.47
N VAL A 233 -18.23 -20.73 -8.30
CA VAL A 233 -19.31 -20.77 -7.29
C VAL A 233 -20.67 -21.17 -7.93
N THR A 234 -20.66 -21.57 -9.20
CA THR A 234 -21.85 -21.94 -9.98
C THR A 234 -21.77 -23.36 -10.56
N GLY A 235 -20.90 -24.18 -10.00
CA GLY A 235 -20.83 -25.60 -10.32
C GLY A 235 -19.62 -26.03 -11.15
N ARG A 236 -19.56 -27.35 -11.33
CA ARG A 236 -18.42 -28.03 -11.96
C ARG A 236 -18.19 -27.64 -13.42
N ASP A 237 -19.26 -27.51 -14.20
CA ASP A 237 -19.14 -27.23 -15.64
C ASP A 237 -18.58 -25.83 -15.86
N ALA A 238 -19.02 -24.83 -15.07
CA ALA A 238 -18.44 -23.49 -15.13
C ALA A 238 -16.94 -23.45 -14.74
N ALA A 239 -16.51 -24.28 -13.77
CA ALA A 239 -15.10 -24.41 -13.43
C ALA A 239 -14.29 -25.09 -14.56
N LYS A 240 -14.87 -26.11 -15.23
CA LYS A 240 -14.26 -26.76 -16.40
C LYS A 240 -14.12 -25.80 -17.58
N ASP A 241 -15.16 -25.03 -17.88
CA ASP A 241 -15.14 -24.03 -18.95
C ASP A 241 -14.09 -22.95 -18.67
N ALA A 242 -13.94 -22.52 -17.40
CA ALA A 242 -12.90 -21.60 -17.01
C ALA A 242 -11.49 -22.20 -17.21
N TYR A 243 -11.29 -23.47 -16.81
CA TYR A 243 -10.04 -24.18 -17.03
C TYR A 243 -9.69 -24.27 -18.52
N ASP A 244 -10.65 -24.67 -19.36
CA ASP A 244 -10.45 -24.82 -20.79
C ASP A 244 -10.09 -23.49 -21.46
N ARG A 245 -10.75 -22.38 -21.06
CA ARG A 245 -10.40 -21.04 -21.53
C ARG A 245 -8.99 -20.64 -21.10
N LEU A 246 -8.65 -20.81 -19.82
CA LEU A 246 -7.33 -20.47 -19.27
C LEU A 246 -6.22 -21.19 -20.04
N LEU A 247 -6.39 -22.48 -20.27
CA LEU A 247 -5.42 -23.28 -21.00
C LEU A 247 -5.31 -22.85 -22.47
N ALA A 248 -6.43 -22.71 -23.16
CA ALA A 248 -6.46 -22.40 -24.58
C ALA A 248 -5.94 -20.99 -24.91
N THR A 249 -6.12 -20.05 -23.99
CA THR A 249 -5.80 -18.64 -24.20
C THR A 249 -4.65 -18.14 -23.32
N ALA A 250 -3.86 -19.02 -22.71
CA ALA A 250 -2.77 -18.66 -21.80
C ALA A 250 -1.82 -17.57 -22.36
N PRO A 251 -1.37 -17.61 -23.63
CA PRO A 251 -0.57 -16.55 -24.21
C PRO A 251 -1.26 -15.19 -24.20
N ALA A 252 -2.51 -15.13 -24.64
CA ALA A 252 -3.28 -13.89 -24.67
C ALA A 252 -3.61 -13.36 -23.27
N LEU A 253 -3.79 -14.25 -22.29
CA LEU A 253 -3.99 -13.88 -20.90
C LEU A 253 -2.73 -13.25 -20.29
N TYR A 254 -1.57 -13.82 -20.58
CA TYR A 254 -0.29 -13.25 -20.16
C TYR A 254 -0.08 -11.85 -20.77
N GLU A 255 -0.31 -11.71 -22.08
CA GLU A 255 -0.23 -10.42 -22.77
C GLU A 255 -1.20 -9.39 -22.20
N ARG A 256 -2.43 -9.80 -21.83
CA ARG A 256 -3.41 -8.91 -21.17
C ARG A 256 -2.93 -8.45 -19.79
N ASN A 257 -2.30 -9.31 -18.99
CA ASN A 257 -1.69 -8.90 -17.73
C ASN A 257 -0.61 -7.83 -17.94
N VAL A 258 0.29 -8.07 -18.93
CA VAL A 258 1.32 -7.08 -19.28
C VAL A 258 0.70 -5.76 -19.74
N ALA A 259 -0.33 -5.82 -20.59
CA ALA A 259 -1.02 -4.62 -21.07
C ALA A 259 -1.71 -3.85 -19.93
N HIS A 260 -2.34 -4.55 -18.98
CA HIS A 260 -2.97 -3.96 -17.80
C HIS A 260 -1.95 -3.16 -16.97
N TYR A 261 -0.81 -3.75 -16.63
CA TYR A 261 0.19 -3.07 -15.82
C TYR A 261 0.96 -2.00 -16.59
N LYS A 262 1.17 -2.17 -17.89
CA LYS A 262 1.67 -1.07 -18.74
C LYS A 262 0.72 0.11 -18.78
N LYS A 263 -0.57 -0.14 -18.83
CA LYS A 263 -1.60 0.90 -18.76
C LYS A 263 -1.58 1.59 -17.40
N LEU A 264 -1.61 0.84 -16.29
CA LEU A 264 -1.53 1.40 -14.94
C LEU A 264 -0.32 2.31 -14.77
N LEU A 265 0.87 1.82 -15.11
CA LEU A 265 2.12 2.56 -14.95
C LEU A 265 2.26 3.73 -15.93
N GLY A 266 1.75 3.59 -17.15
CA GLY A 266 1.90 4.58 -18.23
C GLY A 266 0.78 5.62 -18.31
N GLU A 267 -0.40 5.37 -17.73
CA GLU A 267 -1.54 6.29 -17.79
C GLU A 267 -1.81 7.03 -16.47
N THR A 268 -1.24 6.56 -15.34
CA THR A 268 -1.30 7.25 -14.05
C THR A 268 -0.03 8.04 -13.78
N LEU A 269 -0.09 8.96 -12.79
CA LEU A 269 1.04 9.79 -12.39
C LEU A 269 2.32 8.96 -12.18
N SER A 270 3.41 9.44 -12.74
CA SER A 270 4.75 8.87 -12.57
C SER A 270 5.73 9.97 -12.16
N VAL A 271 6.70 9.61 -11.35
CA VAL A 271 7.71 10.53 -10.82
C VAL A 271 9.10 10.14 -11.31
N THR A 272 9.96 11.13 -11.46
CA THR A 272 11.41 10.92 -11.65
C THR A 272 12.15 11.85 -10.71
N THR A 273 12.93 11.26 -9.82
CA THR A 273 13.68 11.96 -8.78
C THR A 273 15.17 11.58 -8.85
N PRO A 274 16.06 12.28 -8.15
CA PRO A 274 17.45 11.86 -8.01
C PRO A 274 17.68 10.56 -7.20
N ASP A 275 16.65 10.05 -6.52
CA ASP A 275 16.71 8.74 -5.84
C ASP A 275 15.86 7.69 -6.59
N PRO A 276 16.46 6.89 -7.46
CA PRO A 276 15.73 5.89 -8.25
C PRO A 276 15.05 4.81 -7.37
N ARG A 277 15.48 4.65 -6.11
CA ARG A 277 14.84 3.73 -5.18
C ARG A 277 13.45 4.20 -4.81
N LEU A 278 13.26 5.52 -4.69
CA LEU A 278 11.94 6.12 -4.43
C LEU A 278 11.03 6.00 -5.66
N ASP A 279 11.57 6.26 -6.85
CA ASP A 279 10.83 6.14 -8.12
C ASP A 279 10.31 4.70 -8.32
N GLU A 280 11.18 3.72 -8.08
CA GLU A 280 10.83 2.30 -8.15
C GLU A 280 9.81 1.91 -7.07
N SER A 281 9.99 2.41 -5.82
CA SER A 281 9.03 2.14 -4.74
C SER A 281 7.66 2.73 -5.03
N PHE A 282 7.59 3.91 -5.64
CA PHE A 282 6.33 4.51 -6.06
C PHE A 282 5.64 3.70 -7.17
N ALA A 283 6.39 3.20 -8.13
CA ALA A 283 5.85 2.33 -9.18
C ALA A 283 5.30 1.01 -8.61
N TRP A 284 6.05 0.37 -7.71
CA TRP A 284 5.59 -0.85 -7.01
C TRP A 284 4.39 -0.60 -6.10
N ALA A 285 4.34 0.53 -5.42
CA ALA A 285 3.20 0.89 -4.59
C ALA A 285 1.89 0.97 -5.40
N LYS A 286 1.92 1.52 -6.62
CA LYS A 286 0.77 1.50 -7.52
C LYS A 286 0.35 0.08 -7.90
N VAL A 287 1.31 -0.79 -8.18
CA VAL A 287 1.05 -2.21 -8.49
C VAL A 287 0.47 -2.93 -7.27
N GLY A 288 1.03 -2.71 -6.07
CA GLY A 288 0.54 -3.29 -4.83
C GLY A 288 -0.89 -2.88 -4.51
N VAL A 289 -1.23 -1.61 -4.72
CA VAL A 289 -2.62 -1.12 -4.56
C VAL A 289 -3.57 -1.75 -5.59
N ASP A 290 -3.18 -1.84 -6.88
CA ASP A 290 -4.01 -2.46 -7.92
C ASP A 290 -4.29 -3.94 -7.63
N LYS A 291 -3.30 -4.68 -7.11
CA LYS A 291 -3.48 -6.07 -6.67
C LYS A 291 -4.43 -6.23 -5.49
N GLY A 292 -4.68 -5.16 -4.73
CA GLY A 292 -5.71 -5.11 -3.69
C GLY A 292 -7.14 -5.12 -4.23
N LEU A 293 -7.37 -4.78 -5.50
CA LEU A 293 -8.70 -4.87 -6.10
C LEU A 293 -9.10 -6.32 -6.35
N ALA A 294 -10.23 -6.72 -5.76
CA ALA A 294 -10.75 -8.07 -5.91
C ALA A 294 -12.21 -8.06 -6.35
N THR A 295 -12.54 -8.97 -7.23
CA THR A 295 -13.90 -9.22 -7.70
C THR A 295 -14.41 -10.53 -7.12
N ASN A 296 -15.27 -10.43 -6.13
CA ASN A 296 -16.02 -11.56 -5.62
C ASN A 296 -17.29 -11.75 -6.46
N PRO A 297 -17.55 -12.96 -6.99
CA PRO A 297 -18.67 -13.18 -7.91
C PRO A 297 -20.05 -12.96 -7.27
N MET A 298 -20.13 -12.98 -5.94
CA MET A 298 -21.40 -12.80 -5.20
C MET A 298 -21.55 -11.40 -4.60
N LEU A 299 -20.44 -10.73 -4.30
CA LEU A 299 -20.42 -9.45 -3.59
C LEU A 299 -20.17 -8.25 -4.50
N GLY A 300 -19.34 -8.41 -5.53
CA GLY A 300 -18.87 -7.34 -6.42
C GLY A 300 -17.39 -7.04 -6.27
N THR A 301 -16.95 -5.89 -6.77
CA THR A 301 -15.55 -5.48 -6.81
C THR A 301 -15.26 -4.42 -5.75
N GLY A 302 -14.26 -4.67 -4.90
CA GLY A 302 -13.81 -3.77 -3.84
C GLY A 302 -12.31 -3.94 -3.54
N LEU A 303 -11.81 -3.23 -2.54
CA LEU A 303 -10.43 -3.32 -2.08
C LEU A 303 -10.33 -4.28 -0.89
N LEU A 304 -9.42 -5.23 -0.99
CA LEU A 304 -8.98 -6.09 0.09
C LEU A 304 -7.92 -5.36 0.93
N ALA A 305 -7.74 -5.78 2.19
CA ALA A 305 -6.78 -5.12 3.07
C ALA A 305 -5.35 -5.63 2.89
N GLY A 306 -5.13 -6.94 2.83
CA GLY A 306 -3.77 -7.46 2.70
C GLY A 306 -3.68 -8.97 2.55
N PHE A 307 -2.48 -9.47 2.25
CA PHE A 307 -2.25 -10.86 1.89
C PHE A 307 -1.19 -11.53 2.75
N ARG A 308 -1.45 -12.78 3.08
CA ARG A 308 -0.56 -13.72 3.74
C ARG A 308 -0.98 -15.14 3.38
N SER A 309 -0.11 -16.13 3.55
CA SER A 309 -0.53 -17.54 3.49
C SER A 309 -1.45 -17.89 4.65
N SER A 310 -2.55 -18.56 4.35
CA SER A 310 -3.51 -19.01 5.36
C SER A 310 -3.04 -20.27 6.10
N GLY A 311 -2.15 -21.06 5.51
CA GLY A 311 -1.82 -22.38 6.04
C GLY A 311 -3.08 -23.25 6.20
N ASP A 312 -3.29 -23.84 7.36
CA ASP A 312 -4.47 -24.68 7.62
C ASP A 312 -5.76 -23.89 7.89
N SER A 313 -5.66 -22.56 8.02
CA SER A 313 -6.84 -21.70 8.25
C SER A 313 -7.52 -21.29 6.94
N GLU A 314 -8.67 -20.64 7.05
CA GLU A 314 -9.38 -19.98 5.95
C GLU A 314 -9.14 -18.46 5.91
N ARG A 315 -8.04 -17.98 6.53
CA ARG A 315 -7.72 -16.56 6.64
C ARG A 315 -6.37 -16.26 5.98
N PRO A 316 -6.34 -15.90 4.68
CA PRO A 316 -5.09 -15.54 4.00
C PRO A 316 -4.69 -14.09 4.30
N GLY A 317 -4.18 -13.85 5.50
CA GLY A 317 -3.96 -12.51 6.02
C GLY A 317 -5.27 -11.79 6.28
N PHE A 318 -5.46 -10.65 5.64
CA PHE A 318 -6.69 -9.85 5.61
C PHE A 318 -7.22 -9.73 4.17
N ALA A 319 -7.22 -10.83 3.41
CA ALA A 319 -7.68 -10.85 2.02
C ALA A 319 -9.22 -10.78 1.90
N TRP A 320 -9.85 -9.90 2.68
CA TRP A 320 -11.24 -9.51 2.56
C TRP A 320 -11.42 -7.99 2.60
N PHE A 321 -12.62 -7.52 2.41
CA PHE A 321 -12.87 -6.09 2.24
C PHE A 321 -12.96 -5.38 3.59
N PHE A 322 -12.24 -4.26 3.71
CA PHE A 322 -12.26 -3.41 4.90
C PHE A 322 -12.63 -1.97 4.52
N GLY A 323 -13.49 -1.34 5.32
CA GLY A 323 -13.85 0.04 5.11
C GLY A 323 -12.69 1.00 5.38
N ARG A 324 -12.02 0.89 6.55
CA ARG A 324 -10.88 1.75 6.90
C ARG A 324 -9.77 1.66 5.87
N ASP A 325 -9.35 0.45 5.53
CA ASP A 325 -8.23 0.18 4.61
C ASP A 325 -8.51 0.69 3.20
N ALA A 326 -9.70 0.39 2.69
CA ALA A 326 -10.12 0.85 1.37
C ALA A 326 -10.19 2.37 1.29
N LEU A 327 -10.60 3.05 2.36
CA LEU A 327 -10.78 4.50 2.37
C LEU A 327 -9.46 5.26 2.49
N TRP A 328 -8.52 4.80 3.30
CA TRP A 328 -7.15 5.31 3.30
C TRP A 328 -6.46 5.07 1.95
N THR A 329 -6.72 3.90 1.33
CA THR A 329 -6.18 3.54 0.02
C THR A 329 -6.79 4.40 -1.10
N ALA A 330 -8.08 4.76 -1.01
CA ALA A 330 -8.74 5.62 -1.99
C ALA A 330 -8.04 6.98 -2.13
N LEU A 331 -7.53 7.55 -1.04
CA LEU A 331 -6.76 8.81 -1.09
C LEU A 331 -5.46 8.67 -1.92
N ALA A 332 -4.86 7.49 -1.94
CA ALA A 332 -3.70 7.22 -2.77
C ALA A 332 -4.09 7.06 -4.25
N LEU A 333 -5.17 6.31 -4.52
CA LEU A 333 -5.72 6.17 -5.88
C LEU A 333 -6.01 7.54 -6.50
N ASP A 334 -6.63 8.44 -5.75
CA ASP A 334 -6.88 9.82 -6.18
C ASP A 334 -5.58 10.62 -6.35
N SER A 335 -4.56 10.35 -5.54
CA SER A 335 -3.27 11.04 -5.61
C SER A 335 -2.54 10.79 -6.92
N TYR A 336 -2.58 9.56 -7.44
CA TYR A 336 -1.91 9.23 -8.70
C TYR A 336 -2.86 9.09 -9.90
N GLY A 337 -4.18 9.32 -9.70
CA GLY A 337 -5.16 9.45 -10.78
C GLY A 337 -5.81 8.16 -11.26
N ASP A 338 -5.84 7.10 -10.44
CA ASP A 338 -6.67 5.91 -10.72
C ASP A 338 -8.08 6.08 -10.14
N PHE A 339 -8.78 7.07 -10.66
CA PHE A 339 -10.13 7.41 -10.22
C PHE A 339 -11.16 6.31 -10.46
N ALA A 340 -10.92 5.42 -11.43
CA ALA A 340 -11.81 4.30 -11.70
C ALA A 340 -11.81 3.29 -10.55
N SER A 341 -10.64 2.95 -10.05
CA SER A 341 -10.46 2.07 -8.90
C SER A 341 -11.00 2.71 -7.61
N ALA A 342 -10.73 4.01 -7.37
CA ALA A 342 -11.29 4.75 -6.24
C ALA A 342 -12.83 4.72 -6.26
N ARG A 343 -13.43 5.03 -7.41
CA ARG A 343 -14.90 4.96 -7.59
C ARG A 343 -15.46 3.57 -7.32
N SER A 344 -14.80 2.52 -7.81
CA SER A 344 -15.22 1.13 -7.58
C SER A 344 -15.23 0.78 -6.09
N ALA A 345 -14.18 1.15 -5.36
CA ALA A 345 -14.07 0.93 -3.92
C ALA A 345 -15.17 1.66 -3.13
N LEU A 346 -15.42 2.93 -3.47
CA LEU A 346 -16.46 3.74 -2.82
C LEU A 346 -17.87 3.22 -3.12
N ALA A 347 -18.14 2.83 -4.37
CA ALA A 347 -19.42 2.24 -4.76
C ALA A 347 -19.68 0.90 -4.05
N PHE A 348 -18.63 0.09 -3.87
CA PHE A 348 -18.72 -1.16 -3.12
C PHE A 348 -19.13 -0.92 -1.67
N LEU A 349 -18.48 0.00 -0.96
CA LEU A 349 -18.81 0.32 0.43
C LEU A 349 -20.21 0.92 0.55
N ARG A 350 -20.60 1.81 -0.38
CA ARG A 350 -21.96 2.38 -0.46
C ARG A 350 -23.05 1.31 -0.55
N LYS A 351 -22.80 0.28 -1.36
CA LYS A 351 -23.74 -0.85 -1.52
C LYS A 351 -24.08 -1.53 -0.20
N TYR A 352 -23.12 -1.59 0.72
CA TYR A 352 -23.26 -2.29 2.01
C TYR A 352 -23.43 -1.35 3.21
N GLN A 353 -23.64 -0.05 2.97
CA GLN A 353 -23.91 0.91 4.03
C GLN A 353 -25.20 0.55 4.78
N ARG A 354 -25.16 0.60 6.10
CA ARG A 354 -26.32 0.37 6.96
C ARG A 354 -27.36 1.50 6.79
N LYS A 355 -28.62 1.21 7.07
CA LYS A 355 -29.75 2.16 6.85
C LYS A 355 -29.59 3.47 7.63
N ASP A 356 -28.98 3.42 8.81
CA ASP A 356 -28.69 4.60 9.65
C ASP A 356 -27.46 5.42 9.19
N GLY A 357 -26.76 4.95 8.16
CA GLY A 357 -25.63 5.64 7.58
C GLY A 357 -24.26 5.05 7.93
N LYS A 358 -24.16 4.07 8.84
CA LYS A 358 -22.89 3.46 9.20
C LYS A 358 -22.29 2.70 8.03
N VAL A 359 -21.02 2.96 7.73
CA VAL A 359 -20.23 2.24 6.70
C VAL A 359 -19.59 1.03 7.34
N PRO A 360 -19.59 -0.14 6.68
CA PRO A 360 -19.04 -1.35 7.27
C PRO A 360 -17.52 -1.25 7.44
N HIS A 361 -17.03 -1.84 8.53
CA HIS A 361 -15.61 -2.02 8.79
C HIS A 361 -15.06 -3.23 8.02
N GLU A 362 -15.67 -4.40 8.22
CA GLU A 362 -15.25 -5.66 7.59
C GLU A 362 -16.39 -6.29 6.77
N ILE A 363 -16.05 -6.77 5.59
CA ILE A 363 -16.95 -7.59 4.76
C ILE A 363 -16.16 -8.82 4.31
N SER A 364 -16.40 -9.97 4.96
CA SER A 364 -15.80 -11.23 4.54
C SER A 364 -16.14 -11.54 3.09
N GLN A 365 -15.24 -12.14 2.35
CA GLN A 365 -15.55 -12.63 1.01
C GLN A 365 -16.64 -13.72 1.00
N SER A 366 -16.90 -14.34 2.14
CA SER A 366 -18.02 -15.27 2.34
C SER A 366 -19.30 -14.61 2.85
N ALA A 367 -19.37 -13.29 2.94
CA ALA A 367 -20.53 -12.57 3.49
C ALA A 367 -21.86 -12.86 2.77
N ALA A 368 -21.83 -13.31 1.53
CA ALA A 368 -23.04 -13.75 0.80
C ALA A 368 -23.49 -15.18 1.15
N LEU A 369 -22.71 -15.94 1.90
CA LEU A 369 -22.98 -17.34 2.26
C LEU A 369 -23.57 -17.49 3.66
N LEU A 370 -23.65 -16.42 4.43
CA LEU A 370 -24.05 -16.43 5.83
C LEU A 370 -24.63 -15.04 6.21
N PRO A 371 -25.33 -14.91 7.35
CA PRO A 371 -25.94 -13.66 7.78
C PRO A 371 -24.89 -12.69 8.38
N TRP A 372 -23.87 -12.31 7.57
CA TRP A 372 -22.71 -11.51 7.99
C TRP A 372 -23.08 -10.18 8.63
N PHE A 373 -24.04 -9.46 8.04
CA PHE A 373 -24.42 -8.11 8.47
C PHE A 373 -25.37 -8.06 9.66
N THR A 374 -25.93 -9.21 10.08
CA THR A 374 -26.90 -9.31 11.19
C THR A 374 -26.34 -10.05 12.40
N ASP A 375 -25.59 -11.14 12.19
CA ASP A 375 -25.22 -12.06 13.26
C ASP A 375 -23.76 -11.88 13.72
N TYR A 376 -22.96 -11.11 12.96
CA TYR A 376 -21.56 -10.88 13.28
C TYR A 376 -21.32 -9.41 13.68
N PRO A 377 -20.46 -9.15 14.69
CA PRO A 377 -20.13 -7.79 15.11
C PRO A 377 -19.18 -7.07 14.15
N TYR A 378 -18.33 -7.79 13.45
CA TYR A 378 -17.21 -7.28 12.65
C TYR A 378 -17.59 -6.22 11.61
N PRO A 379 -18.71 -6.34 10.89
CA PRO A 379 -19.12 -5.31 9.92
C PRO A 379 -19.26 -3.91 10.55
N TRP A 380 -19.56 -3.84 11.86
CA TRP A 380 -19.99 -2.61 12.50
C TRP A 380 -19.08 -2.15 13.64
N ASN A 381 -17.92 -2.80 13.83
CA ASN A 381 -17.09 -2.56 15.00
C ASN A 381 -16.24 -1.28 14.94
N SER A 382 -16.06 -0.62 13.79
CA SER A 382 -15.28 0.60 13.72
C SER A 382 -16.15 1.86 13.70
N ALA A 383 -15.64 2.93 14.33
CA ALA A 383 -16.24 4.26 14.30
C ALA A 383 -15.75 5.09 13.10
N ASP A 384 -14.54 4.84 12.63
CA ASP A 384 -13.80 5.67 11.69
C ASP A 384 -14.12 5.43 10.20
N ALA A 385 -14.53 4.22 9.82
CA ALA A 385 -14.87 3.93 8.42
C ALA A 385 -15.97 4.86 7.87
N THR A 386 -16.91 5.27 8.72
CA THR A 386 -18.03 6.12 8.30
C THR A 386 -17.59 7.55 7.94
N PRO A 387 -16.89 8.31 8.78
CA PRO A 387 -16.40 9.63 8.40
C PRO A 387 -15.27 9.56 7.34
N LEU A 388 -14.43 8.51 7.31
CA LEU A 388 -13.46 8.30 6.24
C LEU A 388 -14.14 8.16 4.87
N TYR A 389 -15.32 7.55 4.81
CA TYR A 389 -16.10 7.46 3.57
C TYR A 389 -16.48 8.85 3.04
N VAL A 390 -16.88 9.77 3.91
CA VAL A 390 -17.19 11.16 3.53
C VAL A 390 -15.94 11.86 3.00
N ILE A 391 -14.79 11.65 3.66
CA ILE A 391 -13.51 12.22 3.23
C ILE A 391 -13.12 11.74 1.82
N ALA A 392 -13.18 10.42 1.58
CA ALA A 392 -12.79 9.84 0.31
C ALA A 392 -13.73 10.27 -0.84
N GLN A 393 -15.04 10.41 -0.58
CA GLN A 393 -16.00 10.97 -1.54
C GLN A 393 -15.65 12.43 -1.89
N ALA A 394 -15.31 13.23 -0.89
CA ALA A 394 -14.92 14.64 -1.10
C ALA A 394 -13.58 14.74 -1.85
N ASP A 395 -12.64 13.86 -1.56
CA ASP A 395 -11.33 13.84 -2.22
C ASP A 395 -11.46 13.50 -3.71
N LEU A 396 -12.22 12.45 -4.04
CA LEU A 396 -12.50 12.07 -5.41
C LEU A 396 -13.22 13.20 -6.17
N PHE A 397 -14.24 13.80 -5.56
CA PHE A 397 -14.96 14.92 -6.18
C PHE A 397 -14.06 16.16 -6.39
N ARG A 398 -13.21 16.48 -5.42
CA ARG A 398 -12.25 17.57 -5.49
C ARG A 398 -11.30 17.41 -6.69
N ALA A 399 -10.84 16.17 -6.93
CA ALA A 399 -9.93 15.87 -8.03
C ALA A 399 -10.63 15.81 -9.39
N THR A 400 -11.85 15.28 -9.47
CA THR A 400 -12.51 14.94 -10.74
C THR A 400 -13.64 15.86 -11.13
N GLY A 401 -14.35 16.45 -10.16
CA GLY A 401 -15.59 17.19 -10.39
C GLY A 401 -16.75 16.32 -10.87
N ASP A 402 -16.70 15.00 -10.65
CA ASP A 402 -17.70 14.04 -11.13
C ASP A 402 -19.04 14.21 -10.41
N ARG A 403 -19.89 15.08 -11.00
CA ARG A 403 -21.22 15.35 -10.47
C ARG A 403 -22.13 14.14 -10.51
N ALA A 404 -22.02 13.29 -11.53
CA ALA A 404 -22.89 12.14 -11.66
C ALA A 404 -22.64 11.15 -10.49
N PHE A 405 -21.38 10.87 -10.16
CA PHE A 405 -21.05 10.02 -9.04
C PHE A 405 -21.35 10.66 -7.69
N LEU A 406 -21.22 11.99 -7.57
CA LEU A 406 -21.64 12.72 -6.38
C LEU A 406 -23.16 12.62 -6.19
N ASP A 407 -23.95 12.82 -7.25
CA ASP A 407 -25.42 12.74 -7.20
C ASP A 407 -25.88 11.33 -6.80
N GLU A 408 -25.25 10.31 -7.36
CA GLU A 408 -25.49 8.91 -7.02
C GLU A 408 -25.14 8.55 -5.57
N SER A 409 -24.14 9.20 -5.00
CA SER A 409 -23.64 8.95 -3.63
C SER A 409 -24.20 9.88 -2.57
N TRP A 410 -24.91 10.93 -2.95
CA TRP A 410 -25.24 12.06 -2.07
C TRP A 410 -25.99 11.65 -0.81
N ASP A 411 -27.08 10.91 -0.93
CA ASP A 411 -27.85 10.43 0.22
C ASP A 411 -27.00 9.58 1.17
N SER A 412 -26.15 8.73 0.62
CA SER A 412 -25.21 7.90 1.39
C SER A 412 -24.18 8.73 2.16
N ILE A 413 -23.63 9.77 1.54
CA ILE A 413 -22.66 10.70 2.15
C ILE A 413 -23.32 11.42 3.33
N VAL A 414 -24.49 12.01 3.11
CA VAL A 414 -25.21 12.77 4.15
C VAL A 414 -25.60 11.88 5.32
N ARG A 415 -26.12 10.67 5.05
CA ARG A 415 -26.45 9.71 6.12
C ARG A 415 -25.21 9.31 6.92
N GLY A 416 -24.08 9.06 6.28
CA GLY A 416 -22.82 8.73 6.96
C GLY A 416 -22.35 9.86 7.86
N TRP A 417 -22.37 11.09 7.37
CA TRP A 417 -22.02 12.26 8.18
C TRP A 417 -22.97 12.45 9.36
N ARG A 418 -24.30 12.35 9.15
CA ARG A 418 -25.32 12.44 10.21
C ARG A 418 -25.14 11.35 11.26
N PHE A 419 -24.82 10.12 10.86
CA PHE A 419 -24.51 9.04 11.77
C PHE A 419 -23.36 9.43 12.71
N THR A 420 -22.24 9.92 12.14
CA THR A 420 -21.07 10.30 12.97
C THR A 420 -21.38 11.53 13.83
N ALA A 421 -22.07 12.55 13.31
CA ALA A 421 -22.47 13.71 14.08
C ALA A 421 -23.30 13.34 15.33
N ALA A 422 -24.15 12.31 15.23
CA ALA A 422 -24.99 11.85 16.34
C ALA A 422 -24.20 11.08 17.42
N THR A 423 -22.92 10.83 17.23
CA THR A 423 -22.08 10.16 18.24
C THR A 423 -21.48 11.11 19.28
N ASP A 424 -21.57 12.41 19.10
CA ASP A 424 -21.35 13.41 20.17
C ASP A 424 -22.62 13.43 21.06
N THR A 425 -22.72 12.45 21.99
CA THR A 425 -23.96 12.24 22.75
C THR A 425 -24.10 13.15 23.96
N ASP A 426 -23.01 13.71 24.47
CA ASP A 426 -23.00 14.66 25.61
C ASP A 426 -22.89 16.13 25.17
N GLY A 427 -22.72 16.39 23.86
CA GLY A 427 -22.70 17.72 23.29
C GLY A 427 -21.42 18.49 23.58
N ASN A 428 -20.32 17.81 23.91
CA ASN A 428 -19.05 18.46 24.27
C ASN A 428 -18.22 18.86 23.03
N GLY A 429 -18.69 18.49 21.83
CA GLY A 429 -18.06 18.77 20.53
C GLY A 429 -17.07 17.72 20.06
N LEU A 430 -16.92 16.61 20.79
CA LEU A 430 -16.08 15.46 20.42
C LEU A 430 -16.97 14.26 20.05
N VAL A 431 -16.64 13.56 18.99
CA VAL A 431 -17.36 12.36 18.62
C VAL A 431 -16.83 11.15 19.39
N GLU A 432 -17.74 10.27 19.82
CA GLU A 432 -17.44 9.18 20.72
C GLU A 432 -17.09 7.88 19.98
N ASN A 433 -16.18 7.12 20.58
CA ASN A 433 -15.87 5.73 20.19
C ASN A 433 -16.72 4.73 21.00
N THR A 434 -16.93 4.99 22.28
CA THR A 434 -17.75 4.14 23.18
C THR A 434 -19.15 3.95 22.58
N LYS A 435 -19.62 2.73 22.44
CA LYS A 435 -20.89 2.30 21.79
C LYS A 435 -20.89 2.34 20.26
N PHE A 436 -20.04 3.13 19.60
CA PHE A 436 -20.09 3.31 18.13
C PHE A 436 -18.99 2.57 17.40
N GLY A 437 -18.02 2.02 18.11
CA GLY A 437 -16.95 1.20 17.60
C GLY A 437 -15.56 1.78 17.89
N HIS A 438 -14.56 0.94 17.68
CA HIS A 438 -13.17 1.34 17.87
C HIS A 438 -12.71 2.35 16.80
N GLY A 439 -11.76 3.18 17.19
CA GLY A 439 -10.93 3.92 16.28
C GLY A 439 -9.77 3.05 15.82
N TRP A 440 -8.55 3.46 16.18
CA TRP A 440 -7.37 2.67 15.81
C TRP A 440 -7.07 1.54 16.81
N VAL A 441 -7.11 1.81 18.11
CA VAL A 441 -6.83 0.79 19.15
C VAL A 441 -8.07 -0.08 19.34
N GLU A 442 -7.93 -1.38 19.09
CA GLU A 442 -9.04 -2.35 19.05
C GLU A 442 -9.05 -3.30 20.26
N GLY A 443 -8.08 -3.18 21.15
CA GLY A 443 -7.98 -4.05 22.33
C GLY A 443 -6.91 -3.64 23.33
N GLY A 444 -6.89 -4.31 24.48
CA GLY A 444 -5.91 -4.12 25.51
C GLY A 444 -6.18 -2.92 26.43
N ALA A 445 -5.14 -2.39 27.07
CA ALA A 445 -5.23 -1.42 28.16
C ALA A 445 -5.81 -0.06 27.74
N LEU A 446 -5.59 0.37 26.51
CA LEU A 446 -6.08 1.64 25.95
C LEU A 446 -7.46 1.51 25.28
N TYR A 447 -8.08 0.36 25.34
CA TYR A 447 -9.38 0.08 24.74
C TYR A 447 -10.45 -0.23 25.81
N PRO A 448 -11.68 0.23 25.61
CA PRO A 448 -12.13 1.19 24.61
C PRO A 448 -11.83 2.63 25.06
N PRO A 449 -11.33 3.51 24.19
CA PRO A 449 -11.32 4.95 24.46
C PRO A 449 -12.76 5.48 24.44
N HIS A 450 -13.01 6.59 25.13
CA HIS A 450 -14.28 7.28 25.00
C HIS A 450 -14.29 8.17 23.76
N GLU A 451 -13.30 9.06 23.67
CA GLU A 451 -13.10 9.95 22.53
C GLU A 451 -11.60 9.94 22.20
N GLU A 452 -11.24 9.46 21.02
CA GLU A 452 -9.87 9.30 20.58
C GLU A 452 -9.45 10.46 19.65
N ILE A 453 -8.28 11.05 19.83
CA ILE A 453 -7.79 12.18 19.03
C ILE A 453 -7.75 11.85 17.53
N TYR A 454 -7.43 10.62 17.16
CA TYR A 454 -7.50 10.11 15.79
C TYR A 454 -8.90 10.31 15.19
N GLN A 455 -9.92 9.87 15.91
CA GLN A 455 -11.32 9.97 15.49
C GLN A 455 -11.76 11.42 15.32
N GLN A 456 -11.29 12.32 16.19
CA GLN A 456 -11.58 13.76 16.06
C GLN A 456 -10.95 14.35 14.79
N GLY A 457 -9.72 13.93 14.45
CA GLY A 457 -9.04 14.35 13.22
C GLY A 457 -9.81 13.93 11.97
N VAL A 458 -10.25 12.66 11.92
CA VAL A 458 -11.07 12.12 10.83
C VAL A 458 -12.42 12.84 10.75
N TRP A 459 -13.07 13.10 11.89
CA TRP A 459 -14.34 13.81 11.92
C TRP A 459 -14.24 15.25 11.40
N MET A 460 -13.27 16.03 11.87
CA MET A 460 -13.07 17.41 11.38
C MET A 460 -12.87 17.46 9.87
N GLU A 461 -12.12 16.51 9.32
CA GLU A 461 -11.88 16.43 7.87
C GLU A 461 -13.14 16.00 7.11
N ALA A 462 -13.91 15.06 7.64
CA ALA A 462 -15.21 14.69 7.07
C ALA A 462 -16.18 15.88 7.03
N CYS A 463 -16.18 16.71 8.05
CA CYS A 463 -16.98 17.94 8.11
C CYS A 463 -16.54 18.94 7.03
N ARG A 464 -15.23 19.14 6.83
CA ARG A 464 -14.69 19.99 5.75
C ARG A 464 -15.07 19.43 4.39
N GLY A 465 -14.95 18.10 4.21
CA GLY A 465 -15.33 17.42 2.99
C GLY A 465 -16.81 17.58 2.67
N LEU A 466 -17.70 17.31 3.64
CA LEU A 466 -19.14 17.50 3.45
C LEU A 466 -19.48 18.95 3.13
N SER A 467 -18.86 19.92 3.82
CA SER A 467 -19.11 21.33 3.51
C SER A 467 -18.84 21.67 2.03
N ALA A 468 -17.70 21.22 1.49
CA ALA A 468 -17.37 21.44 0.08
C ALA A 468 -18.35 20.73 -0.88
N LEU A 469 -18.75 19.49 -0.57
CA LEU A 469 -19.73 18.74 -1.35
C LEU A 469 -21.13 19.39 -1.30
N ALA A 470 -21.55 19.89 -0.14
CA ALA A 470 -22.83 20.56 0.04
C ALA A 470 -22.86 21.92 -0.73
N GLU A 471 -21.76 22.67 -0.75
CA GLU A 471 -21.63 23.85 -1.61
C GLU A 471 -21.79 23.49 -3.08
N ALA A 472 -21.14 22.40 -3.53
CA ALA A 472 -21.28 21.91 -4.89
C ALA A 472 -22.72 21.47 -5.23
N LYS A 473 -23.47 21.03 -4.24
CA LYS A 473 -24.90 20.66 -4.33
C LYS A 473 -25.86 21.86 -4.11
N SER A 474 -25.32 23.07 -3.84
CA SER A 474 -26.09 24.27 -3.48
C SER A 474 -26.91 24.14 -2.18
N GLU A 475 -26.46 23.29 -1.27
CA GLU A 475 -27.06 23.07 0.06
C GLU A 475 -26.36 23.92 1.14
N ALA A 476 -26.49 25.25 1.05
CA ALA A 476 -25.75 26.20 1.88
C ALA A 476 -25.94 26.00 3.40
N ALA A 477 -27.15 25.60 3.83
CA ALA A 477 -27.41 25.33 5.25
C ALA A 477 -26.60 24.14 5.77
N LEU A 478 -26.56 23.03 5.04
CA LEU A 478 -25.76 21.86 5.38
C LEU A 478 -24.26 22.16 5.35
N ALA A 479 -23.81 22.94 4.37
CA ALA A 479 -22.41 23.38 4.30
C ALA A 479 -22.01 24.21 5.53
N ALA A 480 -22.86 25.12 5.98
CA ALA A 480 -22.62 25.92 7.18
C ALA A 480 -22.62 25.07 8.45
N GLU A 481 -23.57 24.14 8.56
CA GLU A 481 -23.66 23.20 9.70
C GLU A 481 -22.38 22.36 9.82
N ALA A 482 -21.89 21.78 8.71
CA ALA A 482 -20.67 20.98 8.68
C ALA A 482 -19.44 21.82 9.07
N ARG A 483 -19.29 23.05 8.58
CA ARG A 483 -18.19 23.95 9.02
C ARG A 483 -18.25 24.23 10.51
N ALA A 484 -19.43 24.55 11.02
CA ALA A 484 -19.60 24.83 12.43
C ALA A 484 -19.26 23.61 13.31
N ALA A 485 -19.58 22.40 12.86
CA ALA A 485 -19.19 21.16 13.56
C ALA A 485 -17.68 21.00 13.61
N ALA A 486 -16.97 21.19 12.49
CA ALA A 486 -15.50 21.12 12.44
C ALA A 486 -14.83 22.11 13.42
N GLU A 487 -15.28 23.37 13.44
CA GLU A 487 -14.70 24.39 14.32
C GLU A 487 -15.00 24.13 15.82
N ARG A 488 -16.20 23.62 16.15
CA ARG A 488 -16.50 23.19 17.54
C ARG A 488 -15.57 22.08 17.97
N THR A 489 -15.42 21.03 17.15
CA THR A 489 -14.51 19.93 17.45
C THR A 489 -13.06 20.40 17.56
N ARG A 490 -12.59 21.27 16.65
CA ARG A 490 -11.24 21.83 16.73
C ARG A 490 -10.99 22.54 18.08
N ALA A 491 -11.91 23.40 18.51
CA ALA A 491 -11.81 24.09 19.79
C ALA A 491 -11.78 23.11 20.96
N ALA A 492 -12.62 22.06 20.93
CA ALA A 492 -12.65 21.01 21.94
C ALA A 492 -11.34 20.19 21.96
N VAL A 493 -10.79 19.85 20.80
CA VAL A 493 -9.50 19.14 20.67
C VAL A 493 -8.35 19.93 21.29
N GLU A 494 -8.21 21.20 20.93
CA GLU A 494 -7.14 22.05 21.46
C GLU A 494 -7.22 22.26 22.99
N LYS A 495 -8.42 22.23 23.53
CA LYS A 495 -8.66 22.34 24.96
C LYS A 495 -8.41 21.02 25.73
N THR A 496 -8.80 19.88 25.13
CA THR A 496 -8.87 18.59 25.83
C THR A 496 -7.56 17.81 25.72
N TYR A 497 -6.92 17.80 24.52
CA TYR A 497 -5.81 16.88 24.28
C TYR A 497 -4.42 17.49 24.45
N TRP A 498 -4.29 18.82 24.42
CA TRP A 498 -2.98 19.46 24.56
C TRP A 498 -2.47 19.40 26.00
N LEU A 499 -1.35 18.74 26.21
CA LEU A 499 -0.63 18.63 27.48
C LEU A 499 0.50 19.67 27.50
N GLY A 500 0.21 20.87 28.01
CA GLY A 500 1.13 22.01 27.94
C GLY A 500 2.44 21.80 28.69
N ASP A 501 2.42 21.11 29.80
CA ASP A 501 3.58 20.76 30.63
C ASP A 501 4.51 19.73 29.93
N ARG A 502 3.97 18.92 29.03
CA ARG A 502 4.68 17.87 28.28
C ARG A 502 4.85 18.20 26.80
N SER A 503 4.22 19.28 26.33
CA SER A 503 4.30 19.80 24.95
C SER A 503 3.93 18.80 23.85
N PHE A 504 2.85 18.02 24.08
CA PHE A 504 2.28 17.13 23.07
C PHE A 504 0.76 16.90 23.28
N TYR A 505 0.10 16.31 22.28
CA TYR A 505 -1.31 15.93 22.37
C TYR A 505 -1.44 14.51 22.89
N GLY A 506 -2.17 14.31 23.98
CA GLY A 506 -2.45 13.00 24.56
C GLY A 506 -3.42 12.18 23.71
N TYR A 507 -3.65 10.94 24.11
CA TYR A 507 -4.32 9.92 23.30
C TYR A 507 -5.84 10.07 23.25
N ALA A 508 -6.52 10.06 24.43
CA ALA A 508 -7.99 9.93 24.47
C ALA A 508 -8.58 10.36 25.80
N THR A 509 -9.85 10.75 25.79
CA THR A 509 -10.68 10.70 27.00
C THR A 509 -11.13 9.27 27.27
N GLN A 510 -11.45 8.94 28.52
CA GLN A 510 -12.01 7.63 28.86
C GLN A 510 -13.01 7.71 30.00
N LEU A 511 -13.92 6.73 30.02
CA LEU A 511 -14.79 6.49 31.15
C LEU A 511 -14.03 5.76 32.28
N ARG A 512 -14.33 6.08 33.52
CA ARG A 512 -13.77 5.33 34.65
C ARG A 512 -14.13 3.85 34.53
N ARG A 513 -13.17 3.01 34.88
CA ARG A 513 -13.35 1.55 34.92
C ARG A 513 -13.55 1.12 36.37
N GLU A 514 -14.47 0.20 36.59
CA GLU A 514 -14.68 -0.38 37.93
C GLU A 514 -13.49 -1.25 38.36
N THR A 515 -12.87 -1.92 37.41
CA THR A 515 -11.73 -2.80 37.65
C THR A 515 -10.60 -2.45 36.66
N PRO A 516 -9.34 -2.26 37.15
CA PRO A 516 -8.18 -2.10 36.26
C PRO A 516 -7.97 -3.34 35.39
N ALA A 517 -7.41 -3.14 34.22
CA ALA A 517 -6.92 -4.26 33.40
C ALA A 517 -5.70 -4.93 34.10
N GLU A 518 -5.54 -6.22 33.93
CA GLU A 518 -4.38 -6.95 34.45
C GLU A 518 -3.20 -6.87 33.48
N ALA A 519 -2.01 -6.61 34.02
CA ALA A 519 -0.78 -6.62 33.24
C ALA A 519 -0.36 -8.06 32.92
N GLU A 520 0.00 -8.27 31.66
CA GLU A 520 0.56 -9.54 31.19
C GLU A 520 1.85 -9.92 31.97
N PRO A 521 2.10 -11.20 32.18
CA PRO A 521 3.33 -11.65 32.83
C PRO A 521 4.58 -11.18 32.09
N GLY A 522 5.59 -10.71 32.81
CA GLY A 522 6.84 -10.29 32.21
C GLY A 522 7.68 -9.40 33.13
N PRO A 523 8.90 -9.03 32.70
CA PRO A 523 9.88 -8.30 33.53
C PRO A 523 9.39 -6.93 34.01
N GLN A 524 8.42 -6.32 33.35
CA GLN A 524 7.88 -4.99 33.69
C GLN A 524 6.46 -5.04 34.26
N ARG A 525 6.00 -6.20 34.70
CA ARG A 525 4.61 -6.41 35.14
C ARG A 525 4.18 -5.41 36.22
N GLU A 526 4.99 -5.17 37.24
CA GLU A 526 4.65 -4.26 38.32
C GLU A 526 4.47 -2.81 37.86
N ARG A 527 5.37 -2.33 36.97
CA ARG A 527 5.28 -0.99 36.39
C ARG A 527 4.03 -0.86 35.53
N ARG A 528 3.80 -1.86 34.68
CA ARG A 528 2.59 -1.92 33.83
C ARG A 528 1.32 -1.94 34.67
N GLN A 529 1.27 -2.76 35.72
CA GLN A 529 0.11 -2.82 36.61
C GLN A 529 -0.16 -1.46 37.28
N LYS A 530 0.87 -0.81 37.81
CA LYS A 530 0.73 0.53 38.38
C LYS A 530 0.17 1.54 37.39
N ARG A 531 0.61 1.48 36.12
CA ARG A 531 0.07 2.34 35.06
C ARG A 531 -1.40 2.01 34.77
N LEU A 532 -1.75 0.74 34.67
CA LEU A 532 -3.13 0.27 34.46
C LEU A 532 -4.06 0.71 35.61
N ASP A 533 -3.61 0.63 36.86
CA ASP A 533 -4.35 1.08 38.03
C ASP A 533 -4.59 2.60 37.98
N ALA A 534 -3.59 3.38 37.58
CA ALA A 534 -3.71 4.82 37.37
C ALA A 534 -4.70 5.15 36.26
N LEU A 535 -4.62 4.44 35.12
CA LEU A 535 -5.52 4.62 33.98
C LEU A 535 -6.97 4.28 34.32
N ALA A 536 -7.23 3.27 35.14
CA ALA A 536 -8.61 2.90 35.52
C ALA A 536 -9.38 4.03 36.18
N SER A 537 -8.69 4.86 36.95
CA SER A 537 -9.30 6.03 37.62
C SER A 537 -9.23 7.33 36.82
N ALA A 538 -8.38 7.39 35.80
CA ALA A 538 -8.20 8.58 34.98
C ALA A 538 -9.41 8.82 34.07
N ARG A 539 -9.69 10.09 33.77
CA ARG A 539 -10.66 10.50 32.74
C ARG A 539 -9.98 10.85 31.40
N PHE A 540 -8.66 10.98 31.41
CA PHE A 540 -7.86 11.29 30.25
C PHE A 540 -6.62 10.40 30.22
N VAL A 541 -6.31 9.88 29.02
CA VAL A 541 -5.16 9.02 28.76
C VAL A 541 -4.07 9.86 28.11
N ASP A 542 -3.03 10.14 28.88
CA ASP A 542 -1.92 11.02 28.55
C ASP A 542 -0.75 10.29 27.85
N GLU A 543 -1.06 9.21 27.14
CA GLU A 543 -0.05 8.44 26.37
C GLU A 543 0.43 9.20 25.13
N ASP A 544 1.74 9.08 24.89
CA ASP A 544 2.42 9.62 23.71
C ASP A 544 2.31 8.64 22.55
N THR A 545 1.52 9.01 21.54
CA THR A 545 1.20 8.17 20.39
C THR A 545 1.43 8.91 19.08
N VAL A 546 1.44 8.16 17.97
CA VAL A 546 1.50 8.74 16.62
C VAL A 546 0.18 9.34 16.15
N LEU A 547 -0.92 9.11 16.85
CA LEU A 547 -2.29 9.42 16.39
C LEU A 547 -2.57 10.91 16.15
N PRO A 548 -1.94 11.88 16.85
CA PRO A 548 -2.03 13.30 16.51
C PRO A 548 -1.59 13.63 15.06
N ALA A 549 -0.80 12.76 14.43
CA ALA A 549 -0.41 12.94 13.02
C ALA A 549 -1.61 13.02 12.07
N VAL A 550 -2.76 12.41 12.41
CA VAL A 550 -3.96 12.42 11.55
C VAL A 550 -4.61 13.80 11.48
N PRO A 551 -5.03 14.46 12.58
CA PRO A 551 -5.49 15.84 12.49
C PRO A 551 -4.40 16.79 11.95
N MET A 552 -3.11 16.51 12.20
CA MET A 552 -2.01 17.30 11.65
C MET A 552 -1.91 17.16 10.11
N TRP A 553 -2.11 15.99 9.54
CA TRP A 553 -2.08 15.82 8.08
C TRP A 553 -2.97 16.84 7.37
N TRP A 554 -4.15 17.09 7.91
CA TRP A 554 -5.11 18.03 7.33
C TRP A 554 -4.99 19.46 7.87
N GLY A 555 -4.05 19.72 8.81
CA GLY A 555 -3.75 21.05 9.35
C GLY A 555 -4.78 21.55 10.36
N TRP A 556 -5.40 20.65 11.12
CA TRP A 556 -6.41 21.01 12.10
C TRP A 556 -5.85 21.48 13.45
N LEU A 557 -4.60 21.11 13.78
CA LEU A 557 -3.99 21.47 15.06
C LEU A 557 -3.29 22.84 14.99
N ASP A 558 -3.15 23.48 16.14
CA ASP A 558 -2.45 24.75 16.29
C ASP A 558 -1.03 24.67 15.74
N SER A 559 -0.59 25.71 15.03
CA SER A 559 0.66 25.67 14.29
C SER A 559 1.90 25.60 15.18
N GLU A 560 1.92 26.26 16.35
CA GLU A 560 3.07 26.23 17.26
C GLU A 560 3.14 24.91 18.02
N ARG A 561 2.00 24.44 18.53
CA ARG A 561 1.87 23.15 19.20
C ARG A 561 2.24 22.00 18.29
N ALA A 562 1.81 22.05 17.03
CA ALA A 562 2.16 21.07 16.02
C ALA A 562 3.66 21.00 15.73
N GLN A 563 4.43 22.09 15.87
CA GLN A 563 5.90 22.03 15.72
C GLN A 563 6.55 21.14 16.77
N SER A 564 6.05 21.18 18.02
CA SER A 564 6.53 20.28 19.08
C SER A 564 6.13 18.84 18.80
N GLU A 565 4.93 18.61 18.29
CA GLU A 565 4.46 17.28 17.91
C GLU A 565 5.30 16.69 16.77
N VAL A 566 5.69 17.46 15.74
CA VAL A 566 6.60 16.98 14.69
C VAL A 566 7.97 16.59 15.25
N ASP A 567 8.51 17.30 16.24
CA ASP A 567 9.76 16.91 16.90
C ASP A 567 9.65 15.53 17.58
N ARG A 568 8.49 15.20 18.12
CA ARG A 568 8.22 13.90 18.73
C ARG A 568 8.08 12.81 17.67
N LEU A 569 7.28 13.09 16.62
CA LEU A 569 7.10 12.16 15.48
C LEU A 569 8.44 11.86 14.78
N GLY A 570 9.35 12.82 14.71
CA GLY A 570 10.68 12.60 14.12
C GLY A 570 11.68 11.92 15.04
N GLY A 571 11.46 11.96 16.37
CA GLY A 571 12.37 11.50 17.39
C GLY A 571 12.39 9.99 17.61
N GLY A 572 13.48 9.48 18.17
CA GLY A 572 13.71 8.05 18.37
C GLY A 572 12.74 7.34 19.32
N ALA A 573 11.91 8.09 20.07
CA ALA A 573 10.87 7.51 20.92
C ALA A 573 9.71 6.93 20.07
N LEU A 574 9.32 7.59 19.00
CA LEU A 574 8.27 7.15 18.07
C LEU A 574 8.83 6.63 16.75
N ALA A 575 9.88 7.27 16.19
CA ALA A 575 10.44 6.91 14.90
C ALA A 575 11.51 5.82 14.99
N THR A 576 11.49 4.90 14.03
CA THR A 576 12.57 3.93 13.73
C THR A 576 13.09 4.16 12.31
N ASP A 577 14.13 3.40 11.90
CA ASP A 577 14.63 3.46 10.53
C ASP A 577 13.68 2.78 9.52
N TRP A 578 12.67 2.06 10.01
CA TRP A 578 11.65 1.37 9.21
C TRP A 578 10.23 1.89 9.45
N GLY A 579 10.04 2.99 10.19
CA GLY A 579 8.76 3.67 10.33
C GLY A 579 8.40 4.13 11.74
N GLN A 580 7.11 4.38 11.96
CA GLN A 580 6.55 4.96 13.18
C GLN A 580 5.92 3.90 14.09
N ARG A 581 6.27 3.93 15.37
CA ARG A 581 5.56 3.19 16.42
C ARG A 581 4.19 3.80 16.68
N LEU A 582 3.22 2.99 17.07
CA LEU A 582 1.96 3.52 17.59
C LEU A 582 2.17 4.29 18.88
N LEU A 583 2.87 3.66 19.82
CA LEU A 583 3.12 4.16 21.17
C LEU A 583 4.62 4.41 21.36
N SER A 584 4.96 5.51 22.03
CA SER A 584 6.34 5.83 22.40
C SER A 584 6.99 4.68 23.18
N ASN A 585 8.24 4.35 22.85
CA ASN A 585 9.01 3.34 23.59
C ASN A 585 9.37 3.77 25.03
N GLN A 586 9.01 4.99 25.42
CA GLN A 586 9.15 5.50 26.78
C GLN A 586 7.92 5.22 27.65
N SER A 587 6.80 4.79 27.05
CA SER A 587 5.60 4.41 27.77
C SER A 587 5.81 3.15 28.61
N GLU A 588 5.21 3.11 29.79
CA GLU A 588 5.20 1.89 30.63
C GLU A 588 4.36 0.76 30.02
N LEU A 589 3.49 1.08 29.05
CA LEU A 589 2.68 0.12 28.30
C LEU A 589 3.40 -0.40 27.04
N TYR A 590 4.59 0.13 26.72
CA TYR A 590 5.30 -0.24 25.50
C TYR A 590 5.64 -1.72 25.44
N ASP A 591 5.33 -2.34 24.32
CA ASP A 591 5.70 -3.70 23.96
C ASP A 591 5.99 -3.77 22.45
N PRO A 592 7.27 -3.97 22.06
CA PRO A 592 7.67 -3.92 20.64
C PRO A 592 7.05 -5.00 19.77
N LEU A 593 6.49 -6.05 20.35
CA LEU A 593 5.82 -7.16 19.67
C LEU A 593 4.31 -7.17 19.88
N SER A 594 3.75 -6.13 20.49
CA SER A 594 2.30 -5.97 20.60
C SER A 594 1.72 -5.28 19.38
N TYR A 595 0.62 -5.80 18.88
CA TYR A 595 -0.12 -5.25 17.73
C TYR A 595 -0.53 -3.78 17.94
N HIS A 596 -0.93 -3.39 19.15
CA HIS A 596 -1.41 -2.03 19.49
C HIS A 596 -0.48 -1.23 20.40
N TYR A 597 0.62 -1.79 20.94
CA TYR A 597 1.35 -1.16 22.04
C TYR A 597 2.83 -0.88 21.77
N GLY A 598 3.27 -0.92 20.55
CA GLY A 598 4.66 -0.60 20.25
C GLY A 598 5.14 -1.02 18.87
N SER A 599 4.33 -1.75 18.12
CA SER A 599 4.62 -2.09 16.73
C SER A 599 4.75 -0.84 15.85
N VAL A 600 5.55 -0.97 14.81
CA VAL A 600 5.72 0.02 13.75
C VAL A 600 4.78 -0.31 12.59
N TRP A 601 4.07 0.72 12.11
CA TRP A 601 3.13 0.57 11.00
C TRP A 601 3.47 1.51 9.85
N PRO A 602 3.59 1.01 8.63
CA PRO A 602 3.72 1.86 7.46
C PRO A 602 2.56 2.86 7.31
N LEU A 603 1.35 2.50 7.75
CA LEU A 603 0.23 3.43 7.79
C LEU A 603 0.53 4.67 8.63
N PHE A 604 0.97 4.49 9.87
CA PHE A 604 1.34 5.59 10.78
C PHE A 604 2.52 6.41 10.25
N THR A 605 3.46 5.70 9.62
CA THR A 605 4.63 6.31 8.99
C THR A 605 4.21 7.27 7.89
N GLY A 606 3.23 6.89 7.08
CA GLY A 606 2.62 7.75 6.08
C GLY A 606 1.92 8.96 6.70
N TRP A 607 1.15 8.77 7.77
CA TRP A 607 0.51 9.89 8.50
C TRP A 607 1.53 10.88 9.05
N ALA A 608 2.59 10.39 9.69
CA ALA A 608 3.67 11.24 10.22
C ALA A 608 4.40 12.00 9.11
N SER A 609 4.65 11.35 7.97
CA SER A 609 5.22 12.00 6.80
C SER A 609 4.35 13.16 6.31
N MET A 610 3.05 12.92 6.12
CA MET A 610 2.09 13.94 5.69
C MET A 610 1.96 15.07 6.71
N ALA A 611 1.90 14.76 8.00
CA ALA A 611 1.88 15.74 9.09
C ALA A 611 3.12 16.65 9.03
N ALA A 612 4.31 16.08 8.91
CA ALA A 612 5.55 16.83 8.85
C ALA A 612 5.61 17.76 7.63
N TYR A 613 5.26 17.29 6.43
CA TYR A 613 5.19 18.13 5.24
C TYR A 613 4.14 19.24 5.36
N ARG A 614 3.01 18.97 6.00
CA ARG A 614 1.95 19.97 6.22
C ARG A 614 2.45 21.14 7.05
N TYR A 615 3.28 20.89 8.07
CA TYR A 615 3.82 21.89 8.97
C TYR A 615 5.23 22.37 8.63
N GLY A 616 5.69 22.12 7.38
CA GLY A 616 6.96 22.64 6.86
C GLY A 616 8.20 22.05 7.52
N ARG A 617 8.18 20.74 7.81
CA ARG A 617 9.28 20.01 8.41
C ARG A 617 9.77 18.89 7.46
N PRO A 618 10.37 19.26 6.31
CA PRO A 618 10.68 18.32 5.24
C PRO A 618 11.63 17.20 5.63
N HIS A 619 12.56 17.42 6.55
CA HIS A 619 13.48 16.36 6.99
C HIS A 619 12.77 15.23 7.69
N VAL A 620 11.83 15.52 8.59
CA VAL A 620 11.00 14.52 9.27
C VAL A 620 10.07 13.84 8.27
N GLY A 621 9.47 14.62 7.36
CA GLY A 621 8.59 14.10 6.32
C GLY A 621 9.30 13.14 5.38
N TYR A 622 10.50 13.49 4.92
CA TYR A 622 11.31 12.66 4.03
C TYR A 622 11.87 11.41 4.74
N GLN A 623 12.31 11.53 6.00
CA GLN A 623 12.73 10.40 6.82
C GLN A 623 11.61 9.34 6.91
N ALA A 624 10.39 9.76 7.25
CA ALA A 624 9.25 8.86 7.36
C ALA A 624 8.86 8.25 5.99
N LEU A 625 8.85 9.05 4.92
CA LEU A 625 8.59 8.56 3.56
C LEU A 625 9.59 7.48 3.16
N MET A 626 10.90 7.73 3.34
CA MET A 626 11.93 6.76 2.97
C MET A 626 11.90 5.51 3.83
N ALA A 627 11.52 5.61 5.10
CA ALA A 627 11.34 4.44 5.96
C ALA A 627 10.30 3.46 5.38
N ASN A 628 9.18 3.95 4.83
CA ASN A 628 8.21 3.13 4.11
C ASN A 628 8.71 2.65 2.75
N ALA A 629 9.22 3.56 1.93
CA ALA A 629 9.63 3.26 0.56
C ALA A 629 10.69 2.16 0.48
N LEU A 630 11.60 2.09 1.46
CA LEU A 630 12.67 1.10 1.50
C LEU A 630 12.22 -0.28 2.00
N LEU A 631 10.97 -0.45 2.47
CA LEU A 631 10.44 -1.74 2.93
C LEU A 631 10.09 -2.71 1.78
N ARG A 632 9.94 -2.25 0.54
CA ARG A 632 9.53 -3.09 -0.61
C ARG A 632 10.39 -4.35 -0.87
N SER A 633 11.55 -4.44 -0.27
CA SER A 633 12.44 -5.61 -0.36
C SER A 633 12.69 -6.30 0.98
N ALA A 634 12.06 -5.82 2.04
CA ALA A 634 12.34 -6.28 3.40
C ALA A 634 11.63 -7.61 3.74
N SER A 635 10.38 -7.79 3.33
CA SER A 635 9.55 -8.97 3.58
C SER A 635 9.19 -9.67 2.27
N ALA A 636 8.04 -9.39 1.69
CA ALA A 636 7.69 -9.81 0.34
C ALA A 636 8.41 -8.94 -0.69
N LEU A 637 8.90 -9.53 -1.76
CA LEU A 637 9.60 -8.79 -2.80
C LEU A 637 8.60 -7.95 -3.61
N GLY A 638 8.78 -6.64 -3.61
CA GLY A 638 7.91 -5.67 -4.29
C GLY A 638 6.85 -5.03 -3.41
N TYR A 639 6.60 -5.56 -2.19
CA TYR A 639 5.48 -5.12 -1.37
C TYR A 639 5.87 -4.67 0.03
N VAL A 640 5.01 -3.84 0.61
CA VAL A 640 5.17 -3.30 1.97
C VAL A 640 4.28 -4.09 2.93
N THR A 641 4.88 -4.54 4.03
CA THR A 641 4.18 -5.31 5.07
C THR A 641 3.24 -4.43 5.89
N GLU A 642 2.34 -5.06 6.65
CA GLU A 642 1.39 -4.37 7.54
C GLU A 642 2.08 -3.72 8.73
N LEU A 643 2.87 -4.50 9.46
CA LEU A 643 3.54 -4.03 10.68
C LEU A 643 4.87 -4.75 10.92
N LEU A 644 5.71 -4.09 11.72
CA LEU A 644 7.01 -4.59 12.14
C LEU A 644 7.19 -4.38 13.66
N SER A 645 8.19 -5.05 14.23
CA SER A 645 8.56 -4.82 15.63
C SER A 645 8.97 -3.37 15.87
N GLY A 646 8.66 -2.87 17.06
CA GLY A 646 9.10 -1.56 17.51
C GLY A 646 10.61 -1.45 17.74
N ASP A 647 11.30 -2.55 18.02
CA ASP A 647 12.73 -2.55 18.35
C ASP A 647 13.61 -3.11 17.24
N PHE A 648 13.05 -4.01 16.39
CA PHE A 648 13.81 -4.68 15.34
C PHE A 648 13.11 -4.60 13.99
N GLN A 649 13.88 -4.46 12.92
CA GLN A 649 13.36 -4.50 11.56
C GLN A 649 12.92 -5.94 11.22
N SER A 650 11.74 -6.33 11.66
CA SER A 650 11.16 -7.65 11.44
C SER A 650 9.65 -7.61 11.56
N ALA A 651 8.95 -8.10 10.54
CA ALA A 651 7.51 -8.36 10.63
C ALA A 651 7.26 -9.50 11.62
N PHE A 652 6.15 -9.45 12.35
CA PHE A 652 5.81 -10.47 13.35
C PHE A 652 4.31 -10.78 13.40
N GLY A 653 3.97 -11.84 14.12
CA GLY A 653 2.59 -12.19 14.45
C GLY A 653 1.72 -12.40 13.21
N ARG A 654 0.59 -11.68 13.16
CA ARG A 654 -0.40 -11.76 12.07
C ARG A 654 -0.14 -10.80 10.93
N SER A 655 0.98 -10.09 10.91
CA SER A 655 1.31 -9.12 9.88
C SER A 655 1.08 -9.68 8.48
N SER A 656 0.24 -9.01 7.71
CA SER A 656 0.16 -9.26 6.27
C SER A 656 1.46 -8.85 5.61
N HIS A 657 1.97 -9.64 4.69
CA HIS A 657 3.25 -9.36 4.04
C HIS A 657 3.13 -8.43 2.84
N HIS A 658 1.94 -8.34 2.28
CA HIS A 658 1.54 -7.36 1.29
C HIS A 658 0.28 -6.68 1.83
N GLN A 659 0.41 -5.44 2.29
CA GLN A 659 -0.70 -4.68 2.88
C GLN A 659 -1.04 -3.47 2.02
N VAL A 660 -2.25 -3.41 1.54
CA VAL A 660 -2.68 -2.44 0.50
C VAL A 660 -2.59 -0.99 0.98
N TRP A 661 -3.01 -0.69 2.22
CA TRP A 661 -2.85 0.66 2.77
C TRP A 661 -1.39 1.05 3.01
N SER A 662 -0.50 0.06 3.27
CA SER A 662 0.94 0.33 3.43
C SER A 662 1.56 0.81 2.11
N GLU A 663 1.14 0.24 0.98
CA GLU A 663 1.46 0.72 -0.36
C GLU A 663 0.92 2.15 -0.59
N ALA A 664 -0.33 2.38 -0.20
CA ALA A 664 -0.96 3.70 -0.29
C ALA A 664 -0.16 4.77 0.48
N MET A 665 0.49 4.39 1.58
CA MET A 665 1.33 5.26 2.40
C MET A 665 2.79 5.38 1.92
N VAL A 666 3.11 4.83 0.78
CA VAL A 666 4.24 5.25 -0.07
C VAL A 666 3.74 6.25 -1.10
N ALA A 667 2.67 5.93 -1.82
CA ALA A 667 2.17 6.73 -2.93
C ALA A 667 1.68 8.12 -2.49
N THR A 668 0.87 8.21 -1.45
CA THR A 668 0.31 9.49 -0.98
C THR A 668 1.39 10.48 -0.49
N PRO A 669 2.35 10.09 0.37
CA PRO A 669 3.41 11.00 0.78
C PRO A 669 4.35 11.43 -0.36
N VAL A 670 4.61 10.59 -1.35
CA VAL A 670 5.36 11.02 -2.54
C VAL A 670 4.64 12.14 -3.28
N VAL A 671 3.36 11.94 -3.58
CA VAL A 671 2.60 12.89 -4.40
C VAL A 671 2.21 14.12 -3.59
N ARG A 672 1.51 13.94 -2.48
CA ARG A 672 0.90 15.06 -1.72
C ARG A 672 1.83 15.67 -0.68
N GLY A 673 2.83 14.92 -0.20
CA GLY A 673 3.81 15.37 0.78
C GLY A 673 5.05 15.99 0.12
N LEU A 674 5.94 15.15 -0.38
CA LEU A 674 7.23 15.53 -0.97
C LEU A 674 7.08 16.49 -2.17
N LEU A 675 6.23 16.13 -3.15
CA LEU A 675 5.96 16.96 -4.32
C LEU A 675 4.90 18.04 -4.04
N GLY A 676 4.10 17.90 -2.99
CA GLY A 676 3.02 18.81 -2.68
C GLY A 676 2.04 19.00 -3.85
N LEU A 677 1.85 17.93 -4.64
CA LEU A 677 0.90 17.92 -5.76
C LEU A 677 -0.52 17.70 -5.23
N SER A 678 -1.42 18.59 -5.57
CA SER A 678 -2.87 18.38 -5.42
C SER A 678 -3.62 18.90 -6.62
N VAL A 679 -4.69 18.21 -6.96
CA VAL A 679 -5.64 18.60 -8.02
C VAL A 679 -6.94 18.97 -7.34
N GLU A 680 -7.44 20.17 -7.65
CA GLU A 680 -8.55 20.82 -6.94
C GLU A 680 -9.58 21.35 -7.94
N ASP A 681 -10.71 21.82 -7.43
CA ASP A 681 -11.78 22.43 -8.21
C ASP A 681 -12.28 21.55 -9.37
N GLY A 682 -12.37 20.23 -9.14
CA GLY A 682 -12.78 19.30 -10.19
C GLY A 682 -11.77 19.21 -11.33
N GLY A 683 -10.49 19.21 -11.01
CA GLY A 683 -9.41 19.11 -11.98
C GLY A 683 -8.97 20.42 -12.60
N ARG A 684 -9.57 21.55 -12.25
CA ARG A 684 -9.28 22.86 -12.88
C ARG A 684 -8.17 23.64 -12.20
N THR A 685 -7.75 23.25 -11.00
CA THR A 685 -6.63 23.85 -10.28
C THR A 685 -5.58 22.80 -10.00
N LEU A 686 -4.33 23.07 -10.38
CA LEU A 686 -3.16 22.28 -10.03
C LEU A 686 -2.31 23.05 -9.03
N ARG A 687 -2.10 22.51 -7.85
CA ARG A 687 -1.13 23.01 -6.87
C ARG A 687 0.13 22.14 -6.91
N PHE A 688 1.31 22.79 -6.94
CA PHE A 688 2.61 22.14 -6.85
C PHE A 688 3.47 22.88 -5.82
N ALA A 689 3.63 22.28 -4.64
CA ALA A 689 4.27 22.87 -3.47
C ALA A 689 5.38 21.96 -2.91
N PRO A 690 6.43 21.67 -3.72
CA PRO A 690 7.44 20.67 -3.37
C PRO A 690 8.32 21.11 -2.19
N GLN A 691 8.68 20.13 -1.36
CA GLN A 691 9.60 20.27 -0.23
C GLN A 691 10.69 19.20 -0.38
N LEU A 692 11.72 19.51 -1.16
CA LEU A 692 12.70 18.53 -1.66
C LEU A 692 13.99 18.57 -0.85
N PRO A 693 14.71 17.44 -0.72
CA PRO A 693 16.07 17.41 -0.19
C PRO A 693 16.99 18.41 -0.89
N ALA A 694 17.95 18.99 -0.15
CA ALA A 694 18.81 20.05 -0.64
C ALA A 694 19.67 19.65 -1.86
N ASN A 695 19.99 18.38 -2.01
CA ASN A 695 20.75 17.84 -3.13
C ASN A 695 19.93 17.49 -4.38
N TRP A 696 18.62 17.73 -4.37
CA TRP A 696 17.75 17.42 -5.50
C TRP A 696 17.64 18.63 -6.42
N ASP A 697 18.38 18.60 -7.52
CA ASP A 697 18.41 19.69 -8.48
C ASP A 697 17.38 19.56 -9.59
N ARG A 698 16.81 18.36 -9.79
CA ARG A 698 15.77 18.10 -10.78
C ARG A 698 14.76 17.08 -10.28
N VAL A 699 13.47 17.38 -10.44
CA VAL A 699 12.35 16.46 -10.19
C VAL A 699 11.31 16.66 -11.27
N SER A 700 10.68 15.58 -11.73
CA SER A 700 9.53 15.67 -12.64
C SER A 700 8.40 14.73 -12.22
N ALA A 701 7.19 15.17 -12.47
CA ALA A 701 5.97 14.39 -12.41
C ALA A 701 5.29 14.43 -13.77
N THR A 702 5.01 13.28 -14.34
CA THR A 702 4.29 13.14 -15.61
C THR A 702 2.91 12.54 -15.37
N ARG A 703 2.00 12.74 -16.31
CA ARG A 703 0.61 12.24 -16.19
C ARG A 703 -0.14 12.76 -14.97
N VAL A 704 0.15 13.98 -14.52
CA VAL A 704 -0.64 14.61 -13.44
C VAL A 704 -2.07 14.82 -13.94
N PRO A 705 -3.09 14.19 -13.28
CA PRO A 705 -4.44 14.12 -13.83
C PRO A 705 -5.21 15.44 -13.57
N VAL A 706 -5.37 16.26 -14.60
CA VAL A 706 -6.16 17.51 -14.53
C VAL A 706 -7.27 17.52 -15.58
N ALA A 707 -8.26 18.39 -15.41
CA ALA A 707 -9.30 18.56 -16.40
C ALA A 707 -8.72 18.98 -17.77
N GLY A 708 -9.23 18.38 -18.83
CA GLY A 708 -8.76 18.61 -20.19
C GLY A 708 -7.49 17.87 -20.59
N GLY A 709 -7.11 16.85 -19.82
CA GLY A 709 -6.00 15.92 -20.10
C GLY A 709 -4.77 16.15 -19.21
N PRO A 710 -3.93 15.12 -19.05
CA PRO A 710 -2.84 15.15 -18.09
C PRO A 710 -1.78 16.19 -18.45
N VAL A 711 -1.12 16.71 -17.43
CA VAL A 711 0.02 17.63 -17.55
C VAL A 711 1.29 17.00 -17.01
N GLU A 712 2.43 17.59 -17.44
CA GLU A 712 3.76 17.28 -16.91
C GLU A 712 4.26 18.49 -16.13
N VAL A 713 4.87 18.25 -14.97
CA VAL A 713 5.50 19.25 -14.14
C VAL A 713 6.97 18.90 -13.94
N THR A 714 7.86 19.82 -14.26
CA THR A 714 9.30 19.64 -14.05
C THR A 714 9.85 20.82 -13.28
N LEU A 715 10.53 20.53 -12.17
CA LEU A 715 11.29 21.49 -11.40
C LEU A 715 12.78 21.31 -11.67
N VAL A 716 13.49 22.41 -11.93
CA VAL A 716 14.96 22.43 -12.05
C VAL A 716 15.52 23.54 -11.17
N ARG A 717 16.48 23.22 -10.32
CA ARG A 717 17.21 24.13 -9.45
C ARG A 717 18.60 24.37 -10.02
N GLY A 718 18.97 25.62 -10.19
CA GLY A 718 20.29 26.08 -10.57
C GLY A 718 20.75 27.22 -9.67
N ALA A 719 21.96 27.73 -9.89
CA ALA A 719 22.50 28.85 -9.12
C ALA A 719 21.62 30.09 -9.22
N GLY A 720 21.04 30.53 -8.09
CA GLY A 720 20.15 31.67 -8.01
C GLY A 720 18.83 31.56 -8.77
N ARG A 721 18.49 30.38 -9.28
CA ARG A 721 17.32 30.20 -10.13
C ARG A 721 16.65 28.84 -9.83
N LEU A 722 15.33 28.87 -9.58
CA LEU A 722 14.49 27.70 -9.57
C LEU A 722 13.43 27.85 -10.67
N SER A 723 13.42 26.96 -11.65
CA SER A 723 12.41 26.96 -12.71
C SER A 723 11.42 25.80 -12.55
N VAL A 724 10.15 26.09 -12.77
CA VAL A 724 9.08 25.11 -12.84
C VAL A 724 8.45 25.21 -14.22
N THR A 725 8.50 24.10 -14.97
CA THR A 725 7.83 23.97 -16.26
C THR A 725 6.57 23.16 -16.09
N VAL A 726 5.44 23.67 -16.56
CA VAL A 726 4.19 22.90 -16.70
C VAL A 726 3.87 22.78 -18.18
N ALA A 727 3.63 21.56 -18.66
CA ALA A 727 3.38 21.28 -20.07
C ALA A 727 2.18 20.36 -20.26
N ARG A 728 1.43 20.56 -21.35
CA ARG A 728 0.40 19.66 -21.86
C ARG A 728 0.92 18.95 -23.10
N PRO A 729 1.30 17.68 -23.03
CA PRO A 729 1.84 16.94 -24.17
C PRO A 729 0.87 16.84 -25.35
N SER A 730 -0.43 16.78 -25.08
CA SER A 730 -1.49 16.69 -26.10
C SER A 730 -1.83 18.01 -26.81
N GLY A 731 -1.14 19.12 -26.51
CA GLY A 731 -1.53 20.44 -27.00
C GLY A 731 -2.76 21.00 -26.27
N GLY A 732 -3.40 21.99 -26.78
CA GLY A 732 -4.43 22.80 -26.13
C GLY A 732 -5.46 22.10 -25.24
N GLY A 733 -6.11 22.84 -24.38
CA GLY A 733 -7.09 22.34 -23.40
C GLY A 733 -7.76 23.52 -22.70
N SER A 734 -8.75 23.27 -21.85
CA SER A 734 -9.36 24.29 -21.01
C SER A 734 -8.31 25.03 -20.17
N PRO A 735 -8.49 26.31 -19.85
CA PRO A 735 -7.61 27.02 -18.92
C PRO A 735 -7.43 26.23 -17.62
N LEU A 736 -6.18 26.15 -17.14
CA LEU A 736 -5.83 25.47 -15.90
C LEU A 736 -5.19 26.50 -14.97
N LYS A 737 -5.80 26.70 -13.81
CA LYS A 737 -5.18 27.48 -12.75
C LYS A 737 -4.02 26.69 -12.14
N ILE A 738 -2.86 27.32 -12.03
CA ILE A 738 -1.66 26.72 -11.45
C ILE A 738 -1.26 27.54 -10.24
N VAL A 739 -1.04 26.87 -9.13
CA VAL A 739 -0.48 27.43 -7.89
C VAL A 739 0.86 26.78 -7.64
N LEU A 740 1.93 27.48 -7.87
CA LEU A 740 3.29 27.04 -7.58
C LEU A 740 3.72 27.58 -6.22
N ALA A 741 4.19 26.72 -5.34
CA ALA A 741 4.60 27.10 -3.99
C ALA A 741 5.84 26.30 -3.51
N PRO A 742 6.97 26.32 -4.27
CA PRO A 742 8.18 25.61 -3.86
C PRO A 742 8.71 26.13 -2.52
N ALA A 743 9.26 25.19 -1.73
CA ALA A 743 9.91 25.49 -0.47
C ALA A 743 11.37 25.86 -0.68
N PHE A 744 11.84 26.82 0.11
CA PHE A 744 13.23 27.29 0.19
C PHE A 744 13.70 27.24 1.64
N PRO A 745 15.03 27.13 1.89
CA PRO A 745 15.62 27.36 3.22
C PRO A 745 15.23 28.72 3.79
N LEU A 746 15.20 28.86 5.11
CA LEU A 746 14.77 30.09 5.78
C LEU A 746 15.66 31.30 5.50
N ASP A 747 16.94 31.10 5.24
CA ASP A 747 17.93 32.14 4.91
C ASP A 747 18.05 32.43 3.41
N ALA A 748 17.36 31.68 2.56
CA ALA A 748 17.23 32.02 1.14
C ALA A 748 16.42 33.31 0.97
N ARG A 749 16.74 34.10 -0.06
CA ARG A 749 15.98 35.30 -0.37
C ARG A 749 15.40 35.22 -1.78
N VAL A 750 14.09 35.01 -1.85
CA VAL A 750 13.38 35.01 -3.14
C VAL A 750 13.06 36.45 -3.53
N HIS A 751 13.60 36.88 -4.68
CA HIS A 751 13.50 38.29 -5.16
C HIS A 751 12.33 38.51 -6.07
N SER A 752 12.08 37.58 -6.98
CA SER A 752 11.05 37.72 -7.99
C SER A 752 10.58 36.39 -8.54
N VAL A 753 9.45 36.41 -9.19
CA VAL A 753 8.89 35.32 -10.01
C VAL A 753 8.54 35.88 -11.40
N SER A 754 8.76 35.06 -12.43
CA SER A 754 8.55 35.52 -13.82
C SER A 754 7.08 35.60 -14.23
N ALA A 755 6.14 35.05 -13.45
CA ALA A 755 4.71 35.05 -13.74
C ALA A 755 3.88 35.10 -12.45
N GLY A 756 2.88 35.95 -12.41
CA GLY A 756 1.99 36.17 -11.27
C GLY A 756 2.62 36.99 -10.13
N PRO A 757 1.85 37.29 -9.11
CA PRO A 757 2.35 37.95 -7.90
C PRO A 757 3.13 36.98 -7.05
N LEU A 758 4.25 37.44 -6.47
CA LEU A 758 5.05 36.66 -5.52
C LEU A 758 4.56 36.89 -4.09
N GLN A 759 4.24 35.81 -3.40
CA GLN A 759 3.99 35.82 -1.96
C GLN A 759 4.96 34.87 -1.27
N VAL A 760 5.68 35.36 -0.24
CA VAL A 760 6.59 34.52 0.54
C VAL A 760 6.04 34.37 1.97
N THR A 761 5.88 33.15 2.43
CA THR A 761 5.37 32.84 3.78
C THR A 761 6.30 31.85 4.48
N ARG A 762 6.56 32.08 5.75
CA ARG A 762 7.33 31.15 6.60
C ARG A 762 6.42 30.01 7.07
N LEU A 763 6.93 28.77 7.03
CA LEU A 763 6.23 27.59 7.47
C LEU A 763 7.24 26.60 8.11
N GLY A 764 7.22 26.45 9.43
CA GLY A 764 8.16 25.57 10.12
C GLY A 764 9.62 25.92 9.89
N ASP A 765 10.36 24.99 9.30
CA ASP A 765 11.80 25.13 8.98
C ASP A 765 12.07 25.60 7.53
N VAL A 766 11.04 25.95 6.78
CA VAL A 766 11.14 26.44 5.41
C VAL A 766 10.34 27.73 5.19
N GLN A 767 10.57 28.37 4.06
CA GLN A 767 9.68 29.40 3.52
C GLN A 767 9.13 28.93 2.18
N ARG A 768 7.89 29.26 1.88
CA ARG A 768 7.24 28.97 0.60
C ARG A 768 7.12 30.25 -0.20
N ALA A 769 7.57 30.21 -1.46
CA ALA A 769 7.36 31.28 -2.42
C ALA A 769 6.22 30.88 -3.35
N GLU A 770 5.06 31.52 -3.20
CA GLU A 770 3.86 31.18 -3.96
C GLU A 770 3.66 32.15 -5.11
N ALA A 771 3.30 31.58 -6.28
CA ALA A 771 2.85 32.31 -7.47
C ALA A 771 1.65 31.57 -8.09
N THR A 772 0.64 32.35 -8.51
CA THR A 772 -0.56 31.84 -9.16
C THR A 772 -0.65 32.38 -10.59
N LEU A 773 -0.92 31.47 -11.54
CA LEU A 773 -1.07 31.83 -12.96
C LEU A 773 -2.09 30.91 -13.65
N GLU A 774 -2.45 31.23 -14.89
CA GLU A 774 -3.24 30.37 -15.75
C GLU A 774 -2.38 29.78 -16.87
N LEU A 775 -2.46 28.45 -17.05
CA LEU A 775 -1.88 27.77 -18.19
C LEU A 775 -2.82 27.89 -19.39
N THR A 776 -2.51 28.83 -20.29
CA THR A 776 -3.22 29.04 -21.56
C THR A 776 -2.47 28.51 -22.76
N ALA A 777 -1.17 28.30 -22.64
CA ALA A 777 -0.27 27.73 -23.65
C ALA A 777 -0.02 26.24 -23.42
N ALA A 778 0.48 25.53 -24.44
CA ALA A 778 0.87 24.11 -24.31
C ALA A 778 2.01 23.90 -23.32
N ARG A 779 2.83 24.92 -23.08
CA ARG A 779 3.95 24.89 -22.14
C ARG A 779 4.17 26.27 -21.53
N THR A 780 4.38 26.31 -20.23
CA THR A 780 4.76 27.51 -19.49
C THR A 780 5.91 27.21 -18.56
N GLU A 781 6.92 28.06 -18.55
CA GLU A 781 8.02 28.01 -17.58
C GLU A 781 7.88 29.23 -16.64
N VAL A 782 7.93 28.94 -15.34
CA VAL A 782 7.94 29.96 -14.28
C VAL A 782 9.25 29.89 -13.53
N VAL A 783 9.90 31.05 -13.38
CA VAL A 783 11.23 31.16 -12.78
C VAL A 783 11.15 31.98 -11.51
N PHE A 784 11.62 31.38 -10.41
CA PHE A 784 11.88 32.08 -9.15
C PHE A 784 13.38 32.45 -9.11
N ALA A 785 13.67 33.74 -9.03
CA ALA A 785 15.03 34.25 -8.83
C ALA A 785 15.28 34.41 -7.33
N TYR A 786 16.38 33.86 -6.82
CA TYR A 786 16.64 33.85 -5.37
C TYR A 786 18.15 33.81 -5.05
N ASP A 787 18.52 34.32 -3.87
CA ASP A 787 19.83 34.04 -3.28
C ASP A 787 19.74 32.69 -2.56
N GLU A 788 20.74 31.84 -2.80
CA GLU A 788 20.76 30.49 -2.23
C GLU A 788 20.80 30.52 -0.70
N GLY A 789 20.11 29.60 -0.09
CA GLY A 789 20.10 29.40 1.36
C GLY A 789 20.89 28.17 1.78
N THR A 790 20.80 27.87 3.07
CA THR A 790 21.54 26.82 3.75
C THR A 790 20.61 25.72 4.19
N ASP A 791 20.92 24.47 3.80
CA ASP A 791 20.16 23.29 4.23
C ASP A 791 21.07 22.05 4.29
N VAL A 792 20.64 21.04 5.02
CA VAL A 792 21.35 19.77 5.17
C VAL A 792 20.59 18.63 4.50
N TYR A 793 21.28 17.54 4.22
CA TYR A 793 20.68 16.30 3.74
C TYR A 793 21.44 15.08 4.19
N VAL A 794 20.75 13.95 4.29
CA VAL A 794 21.32 12.64 4.55
C VAL A 794 20.74 11.63 3.55
N ARG A 795 21.51 10.58 3.26
CA ARG A 795 20.99 9.44 2.52
C ARG A 795 20.44 8.42 3.50
N HIS A 796 19.16 8.09 3.32
CA HIS A 796 18.53 7.02 4.08
C HIS A 796 18.86 5.66 3.45
N GLU A 797 19.22 4.69 4.27
CA GLU A 797 19.52 3.32 3.85
C GLU A 797 18.51 2.34 4.46
N PRO A 798 18.18 1.24 3.75
CA PRO A 798 17.29 0.23 4.30
C PRO A 798 17.94 -0.44 5.51
N ALA A 799 17.20 -0.56 6.59
CA ALA A 799 17.66 -1.32 7.75
C ALA A 799 17.77 -2.82 7.39
N ALA A 800 18.81 -3.48 7.84
CA ALA A 800 18.95 -4.92 7.67
C ALA A 800 17.87 -5.68 8.47
N ALA A 801 17.47 -6.85 8.00
CA ALA A 801 16.52 -7.69 8.71
C ALA A 801 17.04 -8.04 10.12
N GLY A 802 16.22 -7.81 11.15
CA GLY A 802 16.57 -8.00 12.55
C GLY A 802 17.45 -6.91 13.16
N ALA A 803 17.81 -5.87 12.41
CA ALA A 803 18.62 -4.77 12.95
C ALA A 803 17.82 -3.87 13.89
N GLU A 804 18.50 -3.28 14.87
CA GLU A 804 18.01 -2.17 15.66
C GLU A 804 18.08 -0.86 14.88
N SER A 805 17.24 0.10 15.27
CA SER A 805 17.24 1.44 14.70
C SER A 805 18.50 2.22 15.15
N THR A 806 19.21 2.77 14.17
CA THR A 806 20.48 3.48 14.42
C THR A 806 20.67 4.72 13.56
N GLY A 807 19.76 5.04 12.65
CA GLY A 807 19.87 6.18 11.74
C GLY A 807 19.85 7.53 12.47
N ILE A 808 20.56 8.51 11.91
CA ILE A 808 20.47 9.89 12.38
C ILE A 808 19.12 10.50 12.02
N ARG A 809 18.59 11.35 12.89
CA ARG A 809 17.35 12.10 12.72
C ARG A 809 17.63 13.58 12.70
N ILE A 810 17.13 14.27 11.70
CA ILE A 810 17.18 15.72 11.59
C ILE A 810 15.80 16.24 12.01
N LEU A 811 15.66 16.61 13.27
CA LEU A 811 14.40 17.10 13.79
C LEU A 811 14.16 18.53 13.33
N ARG A 812 15.16 19.42 13.42
CA ARG A 812 15.08 20.81 12.96
C ARG A 812 16.31 21.22 12.20
N CYS A 813 16.09 22.01 11.14
CA CYS A 813 17.15 22.64 10.35
C CYS A 813 16.77 24.10 10.09
N ARG A 814 17.41 25.03 10.78
CA ARG A 814 17.09 26.46 10.68
C ARG A 814 18.34 27.27 10.47
N ALA A 815 18.47 27.88 9.30
CA ALA A 815 19.50 28.84 9.00
C ALA A 815 18.93 30.26 9.15
N GLU A 816 19.47 31.04 10.04
CA GLU A 816 19.04 32.42 10.32
C GLU A 816 20.25 33.33 10.54
N GLY A 817 20.28 34.45 9.84
CA GLY A 817 21.44 35.35 9.89
C GLY A 817 22.72 34.65 9.41
N ARG A 818 23.71 34.53 10.28
CA ARG A 818 24.98 33.85 10.00
C ARG A 818 25.17 32.55 10.81
N VAL A 819 24.06 31.88 11.10
CA VAL A 819 24.07 30.68 11.94
C VAL A 819 23.15 29.63 11.39
N LEU A 820 23.61 28.37 11.32
CA LEU A 820 22.76 27.20 11.11
C LEU A 820 22.55 26.51 12.47
N ARG A 821 21.29 26.35 12.87
CA ARG A 821 20.89 25.57 14.05
C ARG A 821 20.28 24.26 13.63
N LEU A 822 20.86 23.17 14.09
CA LEU A 822 20.40 21.81 13.85
C LEU A 822 19.95 21.19 15.18
N THR A 823 18.72 20.68 15.25
CA THR A 823 18.32 19.76 16.31
C THR A 823 18.37 18.34 15.75
N LEU A 824 19.29 17.54 16.26
CA LEU A 824 19.56 16.19 15.78
C LEU A 824 19.33 15.18 16.90
N GLU A 825 18.91 13.97 16.51
CA GLU A 825 18.99 12.79 17.36
C GLU A 825 19.83 11.70 16.68
N GLY A 826 20.75 11.12 17.44
CA GLY A 826 21.60 10.00 17.02
C GLY A 826 21.81 9.01 18.13
N ARG A 827 22.16 7.79 17.78
CA ARG A 827 22.47 6.75 18.77
C ARG A 827 23.80 7.06 19.47
N GLY A 828 23.82 7.01 20.79
CA GLY A 828 25.02 7.19 21.60
C GLY A 828 26.13 6.21 21.20
N GLY A 829 27.38 6.66 21.28
CA GLY A 829 28.55 5.92 20.83
C GLY A 829 28.80 5.94 19.31
N ARG A 830 27.92 6.58 18.50
CA ARG A 830 28.05 6.64 17.02
C ARG A 830 28.45 8.03 16.54
N THR A 831 29.11 8.03 15.38
CA THR A 831 29.43 9.22 14.60
C THR A 831 28.65 9.18 13.30
N TYR A 832 28.07 10.31 12.91
CA TYR A 832 27.26 10.47 11.70
C TYR A 832 27.82 11.60 10.84
N VAL A 833 27.64 11.47 9.53
CA VAL A 833 27.99 12.50 8.56
C VAL A 833 26.71 12.99 7.90
N LEU A 834 26.43 14.29 8.04
CA LEU A 834 25.42 15.00 7.26
C LEU A 834 26.12 15.76 6.14
N HIS A 835 25.42 15.98 5.04
CA HIS A 835 25.88 16.87 3.99
C HIS A 835 25.21 18.24 4.14
N LEU A 836 25.99 19.30 4.03
CA LEU A 836 25.55 20.69 4.15
C LEU A 836 25.73 21.38 2.81
N ARG A 837 24.63 21.87 2.24
CA ARG A 837 24.62 22.75 1.07
C ARG A 837 24.42 24.19 1.52
N THR A 838 25.35 25.05 1.19
CA THR A 838 25.31 26.46 1.57
C THR A 838 26.18 27.28 0.62
N PRO A 839 25.74 28.53 0.27
CA PRO A 839 26.56 29.48 -0.47
C PRO A 839 27.69 30.13 0.41
N ARG A 840 27.66 29.87 1.71
CA ARG A 840 28.56 30.45 2.71
C ARG A 840 29.67 29.49 3.10
N ILE A 841 30.69 29.97 3.82
CA ILE A 841 31.77 29.15 4.35
C ILE A 841 31.46 28.78 5.79
N PRO A 842 31.01 27.55 6.07
CA PRO A 842 30.70 27.12 7.42
C PRO A 842 31.98 26.85 8.20
N ALA A 843 31.99 27.13 9.50
CA ALA A 843 33.07 26.80 10.43
C ALA A 843 32.67 25.58 11.28
N SER A 844 33.69 24.80 11.72
CA SER A 844 33.47 23.77 12.74
C SER A 844 33.02 24.41 14.06
N ALA A 845 32.20 23.65 14.79
CA ALA A 845 31.57 24.09 16.03
C ALA A 845 31.75 23.03 17.13
N PRO A 846 31.54 23.34 18.40
CA PRO A 846 31.55 22.35 19.47
C PRO A 846 30.63 21.17 19.14
N GLY A 847 31.20 19.98 19.02
CA GLY A 847 30.50 18.75 18.70
C GLY A 847 30.17 18.51 17.22
N ALA A 848 30.69 19.37 16.32
CA ALA A 848 30.58 19.19 14.87
C ALA A 848 31.85 19.59 14.14
N THR A 849 32.42 18.69 13.35
CA THR A 849 33.56 18.98 12.47
C THR A 849 33.02 19.19 11.06
N VAL A 850 33.42 20.32 10.44
CA VAL A 850 32.98 20.68 9.08
C VAL A 850 34.16 20.59 8.12
N ARG A 851 33.99 19.89 7.01
CA ARG A 851 34.97 19.73 5.94
C ARG A 851 34.34 19.96 4.58
N ARG A 852 35.08 20.55 3.66
CA ARG A 852 34.58 20.74 2.29
C ARG A 852 34.55 19.40 1.54
N SER A 853 33.46 19.13 0.81
CA SER A 853 33.28 17.93 0.00
C SER A 853 32.62 18.34 -1.34
N GLY A 854 33.40 18.55 -2.37
CA GLY A 854 32.94 19.04 -3.66
C GLY A 854 32.31 20.43 -3.58
N ARG A 855 31.05 20.53 -4.01
CA ARG A 855 30.22 21.76 -3.91
C ARG A 855 29.55 21.93 -2.54
N ASP A 856 29.52 20.88 -1.74
CA ASP A 856 28.89 20.84 -0.44
C ASP A 856 29.96 20.73 0.67
N PHE A 857 29.51 20.60 1.92
CA PHE A 857 30.37 20.32 3.06
C PHE A 857 29.84 19.07 3.77
N GLU A 858 30.75 18.32 4.40
CA GLU A 858 30.43 17.25 5.33
C GLU A 858 30.46 17.78 6.75
N VAL A 859 29.42 17.46 7.52
CA VAL A 859 29.29 17.80 8.93
C VAL A 859 29.31 16.50 9.71
N GLU A 860 30.44 16.23 10.36
CA GLU A 860 30.61 15.06 11.22
C GLU A 860 30.17 15.40 12.64
N VAL A 861 29.22 14.61 13.18
CA VAL A 861 28.65 14.79 14.52
C VAL A 861 28.75 13.48 15.29
N ARG A 862 29.38 13.53 16.46
CA ARG A 862 29.48 12.39 17.39
C ARG A 862 28.45 12.51 18.49
N PHE A 863 27.79 11.40 18.80
CA PHE A 863 26.83 11.28 19.92
C PHE A 863 27.47 10.43 21.03
N GLU A 864 27.35 10.90 22.26
CA GLU A 864 27.80 10.19 23.47
C GLU A 864 26.60 9.86 24.35
N GLY A 865 26.72 8.84 25.19
CA GLY A 865 25.60 8.37 26.05
C GLY A 865 25.01 7.05 25.58
N GLU A 866 23.84 6.71 26.09
CA GLU A 866 23.08 5.51 25.77
C GLU A 866 21.77 5.84 25.00
N GLY A 867 21.29 4.91 24.18
CA GLY A 867 20.04 5.08 23.41
C GLY A 867 20.16 6.18 22.35
N PHE A 868 19.02 6.80 22.01
CA PHE A 868 18.98 7.99 21.17
C PHE A 868 19.18 9.24 22.02
N VAL A 869 20.14 10.06 21.64
CA VAL A 869 20.51 11.30 22.33
C VAL A 869 20.19 12.48 21.43
N ARG A 870 19.45 13.46 21.96
CA ARG A 870 19.14 14.74 21.29
C ARG A 870 20.26 15.73 21.52
N ARG A 871 20.70 16.41 20.45
CA ARG A 871 21.72 17.48 20.51
C ARG A 871 21.29 18.66 19.65
N GLU A 872 21.57 19.84 20.15
CA GLU A 872 21.54 21.07 19.36
C GLU A 872 22.96 21.41 18.90
N ILE A 873 23.12 21.57 17.60
CA ILE A 873 24.39 21.94 16.95
C ILE A 873 24.23 23.31 16.31
N VAL A 874 25.14 24.21 16.62
CA VAL A 874 25.12 25.60 16.12
C VAL A 874 26.36 25.83 15.27
N ILE A 875 26.18 25.88 13.95
CA ILE A 875 27.28 26.04 12.97
C ILE A 875 27.35 27.50 12.52
N PRO A 876 28.47 28.21 12.77
CA PRO A 876 28.67 29.55 12.21
C PRO A 876 28.77 29.48 10.67
N LEU A 877 28.15 30.43 10.00
CA LEU A 877 28.19 30.60 8.54
C LEU A 877 28.92 31.90 8.23
N GLY A 878 30.07 31.80 7.58
CA GLY A 878 30.95 32.94 7.25
C GLY A 878 30.34 33.95 6.28
#